data_686feaa236a741edb38bf074a747da5b
#
_entry.id   686feaa236a741edb38bf074a747da5b
#
_cell.length_a   1.000
_cell.length_b   1.000
_cell.length_c   1.000
_cell.angle_alpha   90.00
_cell.angle_beta   90.00
_cell.angle_gamma   90.00
#
_symmetry.space_group_name_H-M   'P 1'
#
loop_
_entity.id
_entity.type
_entity.pdbx_description
1 polymer ?
#
loop_
_entity_poly.entity_id
_entity_poly.type
_entity_poly.pdbx_seq_one_letter_code
_entity_poly.pdbx_strand_id
1 'polypeptide(L)'
;VIDPRTKVAGGLPMLADLMDVGPGLLHARLLTAPVAHARLAVDTAAARLVPGVAAVFSGRELEAALGGRPLRFGPVLRDQPPLAVERVRYAGEPVAVALATDPDDADEALRHVGVIYDPLPLVTDPVAALDLPPSGAVLHPRDAEPSAAFPEIRLRREPGTNLVNHFVIRKGDAPGALARADHVFTDTFTTPAMHHGALENHIALAVPDAERLVVWSATQTPYKVRVQLAEMLGVALDRVTVRTLHLGGAFGAKCYAKIEPLAACLARAMDRPVRVSLDRAQSLTTVTRHATRSTIETGVRADGRITARHVTAWFDAGAYADISPRVIKNGAYGFGGPYDIDDIWVDVYAVYTNRPPAGAFRGYASPQAAFAYEGQTEQIARRLGLDPRQVRRVNLLRDGSRNVTGESMTDCHYDTLLDVAENAFGREPIPPQWPGTEWPGTEVREARGRGLALTVKGTNTPSVSQAAVLLNRDGSLQVLTSTVEMGQGAHLALARLAAEALGIGERMVSVSLPDTDVTPYDQQTSSSRSTIAMGGAVRDACRNLRELLARLAADHCGVPVEQVQVGGGRVQAGTAAFGYGELVTVLRAGQLRCEGEYASTGGLDHETGQGIASSRWHQASGAAEVAVDLETGRVRVLRYHAAVWAGRVVNPVEARMQVEGAVILGLGSVLGEELGLDPAGGQAQRDLLDYRMPALSDLPEITVDLLGGPDDEIYGLGETAVPPVAPAVAAAVADATGVVLTDLPLRPERVLAALRDPGQHQHQRHRDSSPGDRADYERIAR
;
A
#
# COMPACT_ATOMS: atom_id res chain seq x y z
N VAL A 1 6.56 2.35 25.65
CA VAL A 1 6.46 1.12 24.81
C VAL A 1 5.15 0.44 25.19
N ILE A 2 4.35 0.09 24.19
CA ILE A 2 3.07 -0.62 24.41
C ILE A 2 3.40 -2.02 24.92
N ASP A 3 2.99 -2.31 26.16
CA ASP A 3 3.05 -3.69 26.66
C ASP A 3 2.10 -4.55 25.80
N PRO A 4 2.56 -5.66 25.19
CA PRO A 4 1.70 -6.59 24.46
C PRO A 4 0.48 -7.06 25.26
N ARG A 5 0.58 -7.13 26.58
CA ARG A 5 -0.54 -7.46 27.47
C ARG A 5 -1.66 -6.42 27.43
N THR A 6 -1.30 -5.12 27.38
CA THR A 6 -2.27 -4.02 27.24
C THR A 6 -3.06 -4.17 25.94
N LYS A 7 -2.38 -4.53 24.85
CA LYS A 7 -3.01 -4.77 23.55
C LYS A 7 -4.00 -5.94 23.58
N VAL A 8 -3.58 -7.08 24.12
CA VAL A 8 -4.44 -8.28 24.23
C VAL A 8 -5.62 -8.06 25.19
N ALA A 9 -5.41 -7.27 26.25
CA ALA A 9 -6.46 -6.94 27.22
C ALA A 9 -7.44 -5.84 26.74
N GLY A 10 -7.32 -5.35 25.50
CA GLY A 10 -8.18 -4.28 24.98
C GLY A 10 -7.90 -2.90 25.57
N GLY A 11 -6.74 -2.69 26.21
CA GLY A 11 -6.40 -1.44 26.87
C GLY A 11 -5.77 -0.38 25.94
N LEU A 12 -5.67 -0.62 24.62
CA LEU A 12 -5.18 0.38 23.67
C LEU A 12 -6.34 1.26 23.21
N PRO A 13 -6.26 2.59 23.39
CA PRO A 13 -7.30 3.49 22.91
C PRO A 13 -7.33 3.52 21.38
N MET A 14 -8.48 3.19 20.81
CA MET A 14 -8.81 3.32 19.42
C MET A 14 -9.66 4.58 19.20
N LEU A 15 -9.78 5.06 17.96
CA LEU A 15 -10.58 6.25 17.71
C LEU A 15 -12.08 6.06 18.03
N ALA A 16 -12.58 4.85 17.88
CA ALA A 16 -13.96 4.51 18.26
C ALA A 16 -14.23 4.69 19.77
N ASP A 17 -13.21 4.50 20.61
CA ASP A 17 -13.33 4.59 22.08
C ASP A 17 -13.31 6.03 22.61
N LEU A 18 -12.97 7.00 21.75
CA LEU A 18 -12.87 8.41 22.13
C LEU A 18 -14.27 9.04 22.28
N MET A 19 -14.91 8.86 23.43
CA MET A 19 -16.28 9.30 23.69
C MET A 19 -16.38 10.71 24.28
N ASP A 20 -15.40 11.13 25.07
CA ASP A 20 -15.37 12.45 25.70
C ASP A 20 -14.62 13.47 24.83
N VAL A 21 -15.35 14.09 23.92
CA VAL A 21 -14.84 15.13 22.99
C VAL A 21 -15.57 16.47 23.17
N GLY A 22 -16.23 16.66 24.29
CA GLY A 22 -17.05 17.81 24.60
C GLY A 22 -18.55 17.59 24.32
N PRO A 23 -19.39 18.50 24.78
CA PRO A 23 -20.84 18.37 24.66
C PRO A 23 -21.27 18.51 23.19
N GLY A 24 -22.32 17.76 22.84
CA GLY A 24 -23.01 17.92 21.57
C GLY A 24 -22.39 17.19 20.40
N LEU A 25 -21.64 16.10 20.63
CA LEU A 25 -21.18 15.20 19.57
C LEU A 25 -22.34 14.79 18.68
N LEU A 26 -22.14 14.92 17.37
CA LEU A 26 -23.05 14.41 16.33
C LEU A 26 -22.47 13.18 15.66
N HIS A 27 -23.29 12.18 15.44
CA HIS A 27 -23.00 11.02 14.62
C HIS A 27 -23.51 11.26 13.21
N ALA A 28 -22.62 11.11 12.23
CA ALA A 28 -22.96 11.20 10.81
C ALA A 28 -23.17 9.79 10.24
N ARG A 29 -24.32 9.57 9.63
CA ARG A 29 -24.68 8.38 8.87
C ARG A 29 -24.80 8.71 7.38
N LEU A 30 -24.38 7.79 6.52
CA LEU A 30 -24.24 8.02 5.09
C LEU A 30 -25.26 7.23 4.29
N LEU A 31 -25.94 7.90 3.38
CA LEU A 31 -26.66 7.26 2.29
C LEU A 31 -25.72 7.09 1.11
N THR A 32 -25.53 5.87 0.63
CA THR A 32 -24.66 5.56 -0.51
C THR A 32 -25.48 5.17 -1.73
N ALA A 33 -24.94 5.46 -2.92
CA ALA A 33 -25.61 5.16 -4.18
C ALA A 33 -25.64 3.65 -4.47
N PRO A 34 -26.78 3.07 -4.87
CA PRO A 34 -26.86 1.68 -5.29
C PRO A 34 -26.44 1.47 -6.76
N VAL A 35 -26.22 2.55 -7.52
CA VAL A 35 -25.90 2.56 -8.95
C VAL A 35 -24.49 3.06 -9.19
N ALA A 36 -23.84 2.55 -10.25
CA ALA A 36 -22.44 2.89 -10.52
C ALA A 36 -22.25 4.19 -11.31
N HIS A 37 -23.20 4.59 -12.17
CA HIS A 37 -23.07 5.83 -12.96
C HIS A 37 -24.44 6.43 -13.27
N ALA A 38 -24.71 7.59 -12.71
CA ALA A 38 -25.97 8.31 -12.93
C ALA A 38 -25.83 9.81 -12.68
N ARG A 39 -26.67 10.62 -13.29
CA ARG A 39 -26.95 11.98 -12.79
C ARG A 39 -27.76 11.86 -11.50
N LEU A 40 -27.58 12.82 -10.60
CA LEU A 40 -28.07 12.76 -9.24
C LEU A 40 -28.95 13.98 -8.92
N ALA A 41 -30.15 13.73 -8.38
CA ALA A 41 -30.94 14.72 -7.67
C ALA A 41 -31.34 14.16 -6.30
N VAL A 42 -31.12 14.94 -5.23
CA VAL A 42 -31.36 14.53 -3.84
C VAL A 42 -32.32 15.51 -3.20
N ASP A 43 -33.39 15.00 -2.56
CA ASP A 43 -34.34 15.75 -1.76
C ASP A 43 -34.22 15.31 -0.28
N THR A 44 -33.85 16.24 0.57
CA THR A 44 -33.65 16.02 2.02
C THR A 44 -34.79 16.56 2.88
N ALA A 45 -35.84 17.16 2.28
CA ALA A 45 -36.85 17.89 3.03
C ALA A 45 -37.62 17.02 4.03
N ALA A 46 -38.05 15.81 3.65
CA ALA A 46 -38.74 14.89 4.56
C ALA A 46 -37.83 14.35 5.66
N ALA A 47 -36.57 14.06 5.35
CA ALA A 47 -35.59 13.55 6.28
C ALA A 47 -35.27 14.52 7.43
N ARG A 48 -35.32 15.82 7.17
CA ARG A 48 -35.11 16.88 8.18
C ARG A 48 -36.23 16.97 9.22
N LEU A 49 -37.39 16.39 8.95
CA LEU A 49 -38.54 16.40 9.86
C LEU A 49 -38.52 15.24 10.85
N VAL A 50 -37.60 14.30 10.71
CA VAL A 50 -37.46 13.15 11.64
C VAL A 50 -37.00 13.66 13.01
N PRO A 51 -37.72 13.30 14.09
CA PRO A 51 -37.36 13.70 15.46
C PRO A 51 -35.93 13.27 15.82
N GLY A 52 -35.20 14.09 16.56
CA GLY A 52 -33.81 13.81 16.99
C GLY A 52 -32.75 14.19 15.98
N VAL A 53 -33.11 14.45 14.71
CA VAL A 53 -32.18 14.83 13.65
C VAL A 53 -31.72 16.27 13.80
N ALA A 54 -30.42 16.49 13.81
CA ALA A 54 -29.82 17.82 13.87
C ALA A 54 -29.71 18.49 12.49
N ALA A 55 -29.35 17.72 11.47
CA ALA A 55 -29.27 18.18 10.08
C ALA A 55 -29.23 17.01 9.10
N VAL A 56 -29.62 17.28 7.84
CA VAL A 56 -29.42 16.38 6.70
C VAL A 56 -28.86 17.22 5.53
N PHE A 57 -27.80 16.73 4.88
CA PHE A 57 -27.19 17.38 3.75
C PHE A 57 -27.04 16.45 2.55
N SER A 58 -27.42 16.94 1.37
CA SER A 58 -26.89 16.48 0.09
C SER A 58 -25.53 17.14 -0.21
N GLY A 59 -24.80 16.68 -1.23
CA GLY A 59 -23.53 17.31 -1.62
C GLY A 59 -23.70 18.80 -1.95
N ARG A 60 -24.78 19.18 -2.67
CA ARG A 60 -25.09 20.58 -3.04
C ARG A 60 -25.40 21.44 -1.81
N GLU A 61 -26.15 20.92 -0.87
CA GLU A 61 -26.50 21.63 0.36
C GLU A 61 -25.30 21.83 1.28
N LEU A 62 -24.38 20.85 1.33
CA LEU A 62 -23.13 20.96 2.09
C LEU A 62 -22.20 22.02 1.47
N GLU A 63 -22.07 22.04 0.13
CA GLU A 63 -21.33 23.12 -0.56
C GLU A 63 -21.95 24.48 -0.27
N ALA A 64 -23.28 24.63 -0.32
CA ALA A 64 -23.98 25.87 -0.02
C ALA A 64 -23.78 26.33 1.43
N ALA A 65 -23.82 25.42 2.42
CA ALA A 65 -23.59 25.71 3.84
C ALA A 65 -22.17 26.22 4.11
N LEU A 66 -21.21 25.89 3.24
CA LEU A 66 -19.79 26.28 3.35
C LEU A 66 -19.39 27.37 2.34
N GLY A 67 -20.35 28.20 1.89
CA GLY A 67 -20.10 29.38 1.06
C GLY A 67 -20.22 29.15 -0.44
N GLY A 68 -20.79 28.01 -0.87
CA GLY A 68 -21.19 27.73 -2.27
C GLY A 68 -20.04 27.38 -3.21
N ARG A 69 -18.83 27.20 -2.72
CA ARG A 69 -17.70 26.76 -3.55
C ARG A 69 -17.67 25.23 -3.66
N PRO A 70 -17.19 24.67 -4.78
CA PRO A 70 -16.98 23.24 -4.90
C PRO A 70 -16.02 22.70 -3.84
N LEU A 71 -16.44 21.68 -3.09
CA LEU A 71 -15.60 20.99 -2.14
C LEU A 71 -14.94 19.80 -2.85
N ARG A 72 -13.62 19.84 -3.00
CA ARG A 72 -12.86 18.79 -3.68
C ARG A 72 -11.57 18.49 -2.93
N PHE A 73 -11.25 17.22 -2.81
CA PHE A 73 -10.03 16.74 -2.19
C PHE A 73 -9.38 15.62 -3.02
N GLY A 74 -8.19 15.22 -2.63
CA GLY A 74 -7.41 14.14 -3.20
C GLY A 74 -5.93 14.41 -3.02
N PRO A 75 -5.09 13.37 -2.91
CA PRO A 75 -3.67 13.56 -2.62
C PRO A 75 -2.86 14.06 -3.82
N VAL A 76 -3.25 13.75 -5.05
CA VAL A 76 -2.56 14.16 -6.29
C VAL A 76 -3.42 15.12 -7.09
N LEU A 77 -4.67 14.75 -7.36
CA LEU A 77 -5.70 15.56 -8.01
C LEU A 77 -6.85 15.79 -7.04
N ARG A 78 -7.34 17.01 -6.96
CA ARG A 78 -8.54 17.36 -6.19
C ARG A 78 -9.78 17.08 -7.02
N ASP A 79 -10.07 15.81 -7.27
CA ASP A 79 -11.16 15.35 -8.14
C ASP A 79 -12.36 14.78 -7.38
N GLN A 80 -12.19 14.38 -6.10
CA GLN A 80 -13.22 13.74 -5.30
C GLN A 80 -13.99 14.72 -4.41
N PRO A 81 -15.35 14.77 -4.47
CA PRO A 81 -16.16 15.48 -3.49
C PRO A 81 -16.37 14.64 -2.22
N PRO A 82 -16.59 15.27 -1.03
CA PRO A 82 -16.99 14.54 0.19
C PRO A 82 -18.34 13.83 0.08
N LEU A 83 -19.27 14.40 -0.67
CA LEU A 83 -20.56 13.83 -1.09
C LEU A 83 -20.74 14.08 -2.58
N ALA A 84 -21.31 13.15 -3.33
CA ALA A 84 -21.64 13.34 -4.73
C ALA A 84 -22.60 14.52 -4.91
N VAL A 85 -22.33 15.39 -5.90
CA VAL A 85 -23.09 16.64 -6.10
C VAL A 85 -24.06 16.56 -7.29
N GLU A 86 -23.55 16.27 -8.48
CA GLU A 86 -24.34 16.24 -9.72
C GLU A 86 -24.39 14.85 -10.34
N ARG A 87 -23.46 13.98 -9.97
CA ARG A 87 -23.24 12.69 -10.62
C ARG A 87 -22.68 11.70 -9.63
N VAL A 88 -23.21 10.49 -9.65
CA VAL A 88 -22.62 9.30 -9.05
C VAL A 88 -21.66 8.69 -10.05
N ARG A 89 -20.48 8.25 -9.56
CA ARG A 89 -19.42 7.67 -10.40
C ARG A 89 -19.10 6.22 -10.07
N TYR A 90 -19.54 5.72 -8.90
CA TYR A 90 -19.41 4.31 -8.53
C TYR A 90 -20.52 3.90 -7.55
N ALA A 91 -20.86 2.62 -7.52
CA ALA A 91 -21.79 2.09 -6.54
C ALA A 91 -21.14 2.07 -5.14
N GLY A 92 -21.81 2.67 -4.16
CA GLY A 92 -21.26 2.91 -2.82
C GLY A 92 -20.80 4.36 -2.58
N GLU A 93 -20.86 5.24 -3.59
CA GLU A 93 -20.50 6.65 -3.43
C GLU A 93 -21.49 7.36 -2.50
N PRO A 94 -21.02 8.11 -1.45
CA PRO A 94 -21.89 8.86 -0.56
C PRO A 94 -22.65 9.97 -1.29
N VAL A 95 -23.98 9.99 -1.14
CA VAL A 95 -24.88 10.98 -1.82
C VAL A 95 -25.58 11.90 -0.84
N ALA A 96 -25.81 11.47 0.39
CA ALA A 96 -26.37 12.28 1.45
C ALA A 96 -25.83 11.85 2.82
N VAL A 97 -25.94 12.72 3.82
CA VAL A 97 -25.56 12.49 5.20
C VAL A 97 -26.62 13.02 6.14
N ALA A 98 -26.98 12.23 7.16
CA ALA A 98 -27.80 12.68 8.28
C ALA A 98 -26.95 12.74 9.56
N LEU A 99 -27.26 13.72 10.41
CA LEU A 99 -26.56 14.04 11.66
C LEU A 99 -27.55 14.04 12.82
N ALA A 100 -27.25 13.29 13.85
CA ALA A 100 -28.01 13.25 15.10
C ALA A 100 -27.08 12.98 16.29
N THR A 101 -27.56 13.23 17.51
CA THR A 101 -26.85 12.80 18.73
C THR A 101 -26.97 11.32 18.99
N ASP A 102 -28.09 10.73 18.58
CA ASP A 102 -28.28 9.29 18.52
C ASP A 102 -28.07 8.82 17.05
N PRO A 103 -27.18 7.85 16.80
CA PRO A 103 -26.97 7.33 15.45
C PRO A 103 -28.23 6.69 14.83
N ASP A 104 -29.13 6.13 15.63
CA ASP A 104 -30.36 5.50 15.14
C ASP A 104 -31.34 6.52 14.55
N ASP A 105 -31.42 7.75 15.13
CA ASP A 105 -32.21 8.85 14.57
C ASP A 105 -31.65 9.30 13.20
N ALA A 106 -30.33 9.28 13.04
CA ALA A 106 -29.69 9.60 11.76
C ALA A 106 -29.97 8.50 10.71
N ASP A 107 -29.94 7.23 11.10
CA ASP A 107 -30.27 6.10 10.22
C ASP A 107 -31.75 6.14 9.80
N GLU A 108 -32.66 6.49 10.72
CA GLU A 108 -34.07 6.70 10.38
C GLU A 108 -34.26 7.84 9.37
N ALA A 109 -33.58 8.98 9.58
CA ALA A 109 -33.67 10.11 8.66
C ALA A 109 -33.24 9.73 7.22
N LEU A 110 -32.20 8.91 7.07
CA LEU A 110 -31.74 8.49 5.74
C LEU A 110 -32.79 7.71 4.95
N ARG A 111 -33.71 7.01 5.61
CA ARG A 111 -34.83 6.32 4.96
C ARG A 111 -35.85 7.26 4.31
N HIS A 112 -35.86 8.53 4.72
CA HIS A 112 -36.74 9.58 4.21
C HIS A 112 -36.05 10.51 3.19
N VAL A 113 -34.79 10.26 2.82
CA VAL A 113 -34.10 10.98 1.76
C VAL A 113 -34.58 10.48 0.41
N GLY A 114 -35.15 11.39 -0.40
CA GLY A 114 -35.54 11.10 -1.78
C GLY A 114 -34.33 11.22 -2.70
N VAL A 115 -34.08 10.19 -3.53
CA VAL A 115 -32.98 10.24 -4.53
C VAL A 115 -33.49 9.79 -5.89
N ILE A 116 -33.21 10.59 -6.91
CA ILE A 116 -33.46 10.25 -8.32
C ILE A 116 -32.12 10.02 -9.00
N TYR A 117 -31.99 8.87 -9.63
CA TYR A 117 -30.85 8.49 -10.45
C TYR A 117 -31.27 8.43 -11.92
N ASP A 118 -30.64 9.25 -12.77
CA ASP A 118 -30.79 9.22 -14.23
C ASP A 118 -29.54 8.50 -14.81
N PRO A 119 -29.68 7.25 -15.30
CA PRO A 119 -28.53 6.40 -15.64
C PRO A 119 -27.66 7.00 -16.75
N LEU A 120 -26.35 6.80 -16.62
CA LEU A 120 -25.34 7.14 -17.61
C LEU A 120 -24.60 5.87 -18.08
N PRO A 121 -23.96 5.88 -19.26
CA PRO A 121 -23.17 4.74 -19.73
C PRO A 121 -22.10 4.33 -18.75
N LEU A 122 -21.95 3.01 -18.53
CA LEU A 122 -20.94 2.44 -17.66
C LEU A 122 -19.58 2.30 -18.36
N VAL A 123 -18.52 2.59 -17.63
CA VAL A 123 -17.12 2.43 -18.03
C VAL A 123 -16.45 1.52 -17.01
N THR A 124 -16.27 0.26 -17.33
CA THR A 124 -15.75 -0.77 -16.38
C THR A 124 -14.48 -1.46 -16.85
N ASP A 125 -14.12 -1.33 -18.12
CA ASP A 125 -12.87 -1.85 -18.70
C ASP A 125 -11.86 -0.70 -18.89
N PRO A 126 -10.73 -0.69 -18.19
CA PRO A 126 -9.74 0.38 -18.28
C PRO A 126 -9.06 0.47 -19.65
N VAL A 127 -9.00 -0.62 -20.42
CA VAL A 127 -8.44 -0.59 -21.78
C VAL A 127 -9.41 0.13 -22.73
N ALA A 128 -10.66 -0.31 -22.77
CA ALA A 128 -11.68 0.29 -23.61
C ALA A 128 -12.01 1.75 -23.20
N ALA A 129 -11.80 2.10 -21.94
CA ALA A 129 -12.06 3.45 -21.41
C ALA A 129 -11.21 4.54 -22.06
N LEU A 130 -10.04 4.19 -22.62
CA LEU A 130 -9.16 5.14 -23.33
C LEU A 130 -9.62 5.39 -24.78
N ASP A 131 -10.34 4.43 -25.39
CA ASP A 131 -10.80 4.50 -26.78
C ASP A 131 -12.19 5.13 -26.93
N LEU A 132 -12.86 5.47 -25.81
CA LEU A 132 -14.23 5.98 -25.83
C LEU A 132 -14.28 7.46 -26.29
N PRO A 133 -15.26 7.82 -27.15
CA PRO A 133 -15.43 9.20 -27.56
C PRO A 133 -15.83 10.10 -26.38
N PRO A 134 -15.49 11.42 -26.39
CA PRO A 134 -15.63 12.32 -25.24
C PRO A 134 -17.07 12.52 -24.71
N SER A 135 -18.10 12.24 -25.49
CA SER A 135 -19.48 12.47 -25.09
C SER A 135 -20.11 11.34 -24.31
N GLY A 136 -20.37 11.57 -23.03
CA GLY A 136 -21.15 10.68 -22.15
C GLY A 136 -20.37 9.63 -21.35
N ALA A 137 -19.22 9.18 -21.85
CA ALA A 137 -18.40 8.13 -21.25
C ALA A 137 -17.21 8.66 -20.43
N VAL A 138 -16.96 9.96 -20.41
CA VAL A 138 -15.90 10.60 -19.63
C VAL A 138 -16.37 10.86 -18.20
N LEU A 139 -15.68 10.29 -17.21
CA LEU A 139 -16.05 10.42 -15.79
C LEU A 139 -15.79 11.83 -15.26
N HIS A 140 -14.70 12.46 -15.70
CA HIS A 140 -14.28 13.80 -15.28
C HIS A 140 -14.18 14.74 -16.49
N PRO A 141 -15.31 15.31 -16.97
CA PRO A 141 -15.31 16.17 -18.16
C PRO A 141 -14.62 17.53 -17.92
N ARG A 142 -14.42 17.91 -16.66
CA ARG A 142 -13.66 19.10 -16.24
C ARG A 142 -12.35 18.66 -15.63
N ASP A 143 -11.31 19.41 -15.90
CA ASP A 143 -10.00 19.15 -15.34
C ASP A 143 -9.96 19.38 -13.82
N ALA A 144 -9.26 18.52 -13.09
CA ALA A 144 -9.09 18.63 -11.66
C ALA A 144 -7.76 19.35 -11.34
N GLU A 145 -7.78 20.16 -10.30
CA GLU A 145 -6.59 20.88 -9.84
C GLU A 145 -5.61 19.95 -9.11
N PRO A 146 -4.30 20.15 -9.28
CA PRO A 146 -3.29 19.45 -8.49
C PRO A 146 -3.42 19.76 -7.01
N SER A 147 -3.02 18.81 -6.15
CA SER A 147 -2.92 19.00 -4.71
C SER A 147 -1.49 19.33 -4.27
N ALA A 148 -1.35 20.22 -3.31
CA ALA A 148 -0.07 20.51 -2.64
C ALA A 148 0.43 19.37 -1.74
N ALA A 149 -0.36 18.31 -1.55
CA ALA A 149 0.11 17.15 -0.79
C ALA A 149 1.28 16.43 -1.48
N PHE A 150 1.35 16.46 -2.82
CA PHE A 150 2.45 15.90 -3.62
C PHE A 150 2.81 16.82 -4.79
N PRO A 151 3.40 17.99 -4.53
CA PRO A 151 3.68 19.00 -5.56
C PRO A 151 4.75 18.56 -6.56
N GLU A 152 5.51 17.51 -6.24
CA GLU A 152 6.55 16.95 -7.10
C GLU A 152 6.01 16.04 -8.20
N ILE A 153 4.74 15.62 -8.14
CA ILE A 153 4.16 14.71 -9.13
C ILE A 153 3.81 15.48 -10.41
N ARG A 154 4.44 15.09 -11.50
CA ARG A 154 4.09 15.54 -12.85
C ARG A 154 3.23 14.49 -13.52
N LEU A 155 2.12 14.92 -14.11
CA LEU A 155 1.15 14.05 -14.78
C LEU A 155 1.29 14.17 -16.29
N ARG A 156 1.25 13.01 -16.97
CA ARG A 156 0.97 12.90 -18.39
C ARG A 156 -0.47 12.46 -18.53
N ARG A 157 -1.35 13.40 -18.79
CA ARG A 157 -2.78 13.16 -18.95
C ARG A 157 -3.33 13.99 -20.10
N GLU A 158 -4.43 13.53 -20.64
CA GLU A 158 -5.16 14.24 -21.68
C GLU A 158 -6.52 14.67 -21.13
N PRO A 159 -6.77 15.99 -20.97
CA PRO A 159 -8.03 16.50 -20.48
C PRO A 159 -9.20 16.06 -21.39
N GLY A 160 -10.33 15.71 -20.77
CA GLY A 160 -11.51 15.22 -21.49
C GLY A 160 -11.45 13.75 -21.91
N THR A 161 -10.47 13.01 -21.39
CA THR A 161 -10.38 11.54 -21.48
C THR A 161 -10.49 10.89 -20.11
N ASN A 162 -10.51 9.56 -20.07
CA ASN A 162 -10.45 8.81 -18.81
C ASN A 162 -9.01 8.52 -18.34
N LEU A 163 -8.01 9.10 -18.99
CA LEU A 163 -6.60 8.94 -18.58
C LEU A 163 -6.29 9.78 -17.33
N VAL A 164 -5.98 9.13 -16.22
CA VAL A 164 -5.49 9.77 -14.99
C VAL A 164 -4.03 10.17 -15.15
N ASN A 165 -3.20 9.22 -15.61
CA ASN A 165 -1.78 9.43 -15.84
C ASN A 165 -1.20 8.30 -16.69
N HIS A 166 -0.20 8.64 -17.53
CA HIS A 166 0.65 7.70 -18.26
C HIS A 166 2.08 7.83 -17.74
N PHE A 167 2.66 6.75 -17.26
CA PHE A 167 4.06 6.72 -16.82
C PHE A 167 4.88 5.79 -17.71
N VAL A 168 6.09 6.23 -18.07
CA VAL A 168 6.96 5.48 -18.98
C VAL A 168 8.31 5.18 -18.38
N ILE A 169 8.91 4.06 -18.82
CA ILE A 169 10.33 3.80 -18.67
C ILE A 169 10.89 3.48 -20.05
N ARG A 170 12.04 4.08 -20.36
CA ARG A 170 12.77 3.90 -21.61
C ARG A 170 14.25 3.66 -21.29
N LYS A 171 14.68 2.40 -21.37
CA LYS A 171 16.07 1.97 -21.22
C LYS A 171 16.45 1.20 -22.49
N GLY A 172 17.48 1.63 -23.19
CA GLY A 172 17.94 1.02 -24.44
C GLY A 172 16.94 1.11 -25.60
N ASP A 173 17.05 0.17 -26.54
CA ASP A 173 16.20 0.04 -27.74
C ASP A 173 15.41 -1.27 -27.71
N ALA A 174 14.38 -1.34 -26.85
CA ALA A 174 13.58 -2.56 -26.70
C ALA A 174 12.94 -3.03 -28.02
N PRO A 175 12.33 -2.18 -28.88
CA PRO A 175 11.78 -2.62 -30.15
C PRO A 175 12.82 -3.25 -31.08
N GLY A 176 13.99 -2.63 -31.21
CA GLY A 176 15.10 -3.14 -32.04
C GLY A 176 15.67 -4.45 -31.47
N ALA A 177 15.78 -4.57 -30.15
CA ALA A 177 16.27 -5.77 -29.48
C ALA A 177 15.27 -6.94 -29.57
N LEU A 178 13.96 -6.68 -29.44
CA LEU A 178 12.90 -7.67 -29.68
C LEU A 178 12.94 -8.20 -31.13
N ALA A 179 13.17 -7.32 -32.11
CA ALA A 179 13.26 -7.72 -33.51
C ALA A 179 14.46 -8.64 -33.81
N ARG A 180 15.49 -8.64 -32.95
CA ARG A 180 16.73 -9.43 -33.10
C ARG A 180 16.79 -10.64 -32.15
N ALA A 181 15.80 -10.84 -31.29
CA ALA A 181 15.78 -11.95 -30.35
C ALA A 181 15.55 -13.29 -31.06
N ASP A 182 16.13 -14.37 -30.52
CA ASP A 182 15.92 -15.72 -31.06
C ASP A 182 14.45 -16.16 -30.93
N HIS A 183 13.84 -15.80 -29.78
CA HIS A 183 12.43 -16.05 -29.50
C HIS A 183 11.78 -14.82 -28.88
N VAL A 184 10.51 -14.57 -29.23
CA VAL A 184 9.69 -13.51 -28.62
C VAL A 184 8.41 -14.12 -28.09
N PHE A 185 8.15 -13.86 -26.82
CA PHE A 185 6.94 -14.34 -26.13
C PHE A 185 6.09 -13.15 -25.68
N THR A 186 4.79 -13.21 -25.97
CA THR A 186 3.82 -12.20 -25.54
C THR A 186 2.75 -12.86 -24.70
N ASP A 187 2.60 -12.40 -23.48
CA ASP A 187 1.63 -12.93 -22.52
C ASP A 187 0.89 -11.78 -21.82
N THR A 188 -0.39 -12.03 -21.48
CA THR A 188 -1.22 -11.07 -20.75
C THR A 188 -1.61 -11.65 -19.40
N PHE A 189 -1.45 -10.84 -18.35
CA PHE A 189 -1.75 -11.19 -16.96
C PHE A 189 -2.79 -10.24 -16.40
N THR A 190 -3.76 -10.77 -15.62
CA THR A 190 -4.77 -9.95 -14.96
C THR A 190 -4.78 -10.19 -13.45
N THR A 191 -5.00 -9.10 -12.69
CA THR A 191 -5.21 -9.18 -11.26
C THR A 191 -6.46 -8.43 -10.85
N PRO A 192 -7.24 -8.91 -9.86
CA PRO A 192 -8.49 -8.28 -9.47
C PRO A 192 -8.30 -7.03 -8.60
N ALA A 193 -9.35 -6.22 -8.52
CA ALA A 193 -9.52 -5.28 -7.42
C ALA A 193 -9.70 -6.04 -6.11
N MET A 194 -9.16 -5.52 -5.01
CA MET A 194 -9.26 -6.13 -3.68
C MET A 194 -9.49 -5.07 -2.62
N HIS A 195 -10.10 -5.49 -1.49
CA HIS A 195 -10.18 -4.69 -0.29
C HIS A 195 -9.03 -5.05 0.67
N HIS A 196 -8.65 -4.10 1.52
CA HIS A 196 -7.49 -4.23 2.41
C HIS A 196 -7.71 -5.15 3.61
N GLY A 197 -8.97 -5.43 3.97
CA GLY A 197 -9.30 -6.32 5.07
C GLY A 197 -8.93 -5.80 6.46
N ALA A 198 -8.72 -4.47 6.63
CA ALA A 198 -8.47 -3.91 7.96
C ALA A 198 -9.65 -4.19 8.90
N LEU A 199 -9.33 -4.65 10.13
CA LEU A 199 -10.38 -5.01 11.11
C LEU A 199 -11.16 -3.77 11.56
N GLU A 200 -10.47 -2.66 11.82
CA GLU A 200 -11.08 -1.35 12.07
C GLU A 200 -11.50 -0.71 10.75
N ASN A 201 -12.77 -0.36 10.61
CA ASN A 201 -13.31 0.41 9.49
C ASN A 201 -12.76 1.84 9.47
N HIS A 202 -13.06 2.59 8.40
CA HIS A 202 -12.73 4.02 8.36
C HIS A 202 -13.55 4.78 9.40
N ILE A 203 -12.87 5.60 10.19
CA ILE A 203 -13.46 6.46 11.22
C ILE A 203 -12.69 7.77 11.32
N ALA A 204 -13.41 8.88 11.45
CA ALA A 204 -12.86 10.22 11.67
C ALA A 204 -13.77 11.00 12.62
N LEU A 205 -13.17 11.86 13.44
CA LEU A 205 -13.85 12.76 14.35
C LEU A 205 -13.28 14.16 14.15
N ALA A 206 -14.10 15.12 13.78
CA ALA A 206 -13.72 16.52 13.63
C ALA A 206 -14.35 17.37 14.74
N VAL A 207 -13.52 18.15 15.39
CA VAL A 207 -13.90 19.03 16.53
C VAL A 207 -13.54 20.46 16.18
N PRO A 208 -14.51 21.38 16.05
CA PRO A 208 -14.22 22.80 15.90
C PRO A 208 -13.63 23.34 17.20
N ASP A 209 -12.61 24.19 17.10
CA ASP A 209 -11.95 24.87 18.22
C ASP A 209 -11.69 26.32 17.81
N ALA A 210 -12.65 27.19 18.09
CA ALA A 210 -12.70 28.58 17.63
C ALA A 210 -12.48 28.67 16.10
N GLU A 211 -11.38 29.28 15.64
CA GLU A 211 -11.06 29.37 14.22
C GLU A 211 -10.27 28.15 13.68
N ARG A 212 -9.97 27.18 14.55
CA ARG A 212 -9.21 25.97 14.22
C ARG A 212 -10.13 24.76 14.10
N LEU A 213 -9.60 23.71 13.51
CA LEU A 213 -10.26 22.41 13.40
C LEU A 213 -9.29 21.33 13.84
N VAL A 214 -9.66 20.57 14.86
CA VAL A 214 -8.92 19.37 15.30
C VAL A 214 -9.60 18.15 14.71
N VAL A 215 -8.87 17.38 13.93
CA VAL A 215 -9.37 16.14 13.30
C VAL A 215 -8.62 14.93 13.87
N TRP A 216 -9.34 14.11 14.59
CA TRP A 216 -8.88 12.80 14.99
C TRP A 216 -9.16 11.83 13.83
N SER A 217 -8.13 11.17 13.34
CA SER A 217 -8.21 10.34 12.14
C SER A 217 -7.48 9.03 12.31
N ALA A 218 -8.10 7.95 11.87
CA ALA A 218 -7.44 6.66 11.72
C ALA A 218 -6.63 6.64 10.41
N THR A 219 -5.60 7.50 10.30
CA THR A 219 -4.79 7.68 9.08
C THR A 219 -3.34 7.25 9.24
N GLN A 220 -2.72 6.75 8.14
CA GLN A 220 -1.28 6.48 8.04
C GLN A 220 -0.45 7.75 7.73
N THR A 221 -1.11 8.86 7.36
CA THR A 221 -0.44 10.02 6.78
C THR A 221 -0.97 11.34 7.35
N PRO A 222 -0.79 11.60 8.67
CA PRO A 222 -1.41 12.75 9.34
C PRO A 222 -1.11 14.10 8.66
N TYR A 223 0.14 14.34 8.29
CA TYR A 223 0.54 15.58 7.62
C TYR A 223 -0.07 15.76 6.22
N LYS A 224 -0.24 14.65 5.47
CA LYS A 224 -0.87 14.71 4.14
C LYS A 224 -2.38 14.95 4.25
N VAL A 225 -3.03 14.38 5.26
CA VAL A 225 -4.44 14.66 5.58
C VAL A 225 -4.60 16.13 5.95
N ARG A 226 -3.72 16.69 6.80
CA ARG A 226 -3.71 18.12 7.18
C ARG A 226 -3.68 19.03 5.94
N VAL A 227 -2.80 18.75 4.98
CA VAL A 227 -2.70 19.53 3.73
C VAL A 227 -3.98 19.47 2.93
N GLN A 228 -4.52 18.26 2.69
CA GLN A 228 -5.75 18.08 1.89
C GLN A 228 -6.96 18.76 2.51
N LEU A 229 -7.09 18.70 3.85
CA LEU A 229 -8.18 19.39 4.57
C LEU A 229 -8.04 20.90 4.47
N ALA A 230 -6.84 21.45 4.68
CA ALA A 230 -6.59 22.89 4.58
C ALA A 230 -6.87 23.42 3.18
N GLU A 231 -6.43 22.71 2.13
CA GLU A 231 -6.73 23.06 0.73
C GLU A 231 -8.23 23.03 0.44
N MET A 232 -8.90 21.93 0.79
CA MET A 232 -10.35 21.79 0.56
C MET A 232 -11.14 22.87 1.30
N LEU A 233 -10.81 23.15 2.54
CA LEU A 233 -11.48 24.17 3.36
C LEU A 233 -11.04 25.60 3.00
N GLY A 234 -9.93 25.79 2.26
CA GLY A 234 -9.35 27.07 1.91
C GLY A 234 -8.88 27.86 3.13
N VAL A 235 -8.24 27.17 4.07
CA VAL A 235 -7.69 27.75 5.29
C VAL A 235 -6.18 27.52 5.34
N ALA A 236 -5.49 28.30 6.18
CA ALA A 236 -4.06 28.10 6.42
C ALA A 236 -3.80 26.76 7.15
N LEU A 237 -2.61 26.18 6.96
CA LEU A 237 -2.26 24.88 7.56
C LEU A 237 -2.33 24.89 9.09
N ASP A 238 -1.98 25.99 9.74
CA ASP A 238 -2.03 26.16 11.20
C ASP A 238 -3.46 26.18 11.77
N ARG A 239 -4.47 26.27 10.90
CA ARG A 239 -5.89 26.17 11.29
C ARG A 239 -6.42 24.74 11.32
N VAL A 240 -5.62 23.75 10.92
CA VAL A 240 -5.99 22.33 10.92
C VAL A 240 -4.96 21.52 11.69
N THR A 241 -5.41 20.81 12.71
CA THR A 241 -4.60 19.83 13.46
C THR A 241 -5.10 18.44 13.16
N VAL A 242 -4.21 17.51 12.86
CA VAL A 242 -4.56 16.09 12.70
C VAL A 242 -3.88 15.28 13.80
N ARG A 243 -4.69 14.52 14.54
CA ARG A 243 -4.28 13.60 15.60
C ARG A 243 -4.60 12.16 15.24
N THR A 244 -3.70 11.25 15.59
CA THR A 244 -3.88 9.83 15.30
C THR A 244 -3.64 9.01 16.56
N LEU A 245 -4.57 8.09 16.85
CA LEU A 245 -4.40 7.06 17.87
C LEU A 245 -3.83 5.78 17.26
N HIS A 246 -3.92 4.65 17.97
CA HIS A 246 -3.58 3.35 17.39
C HIS A 246 -4.61 2.95 16.35
N LEU A 247 -4.18 2.32 15.26
CA LEU A 247 -5.05 1.85 14.19
C LEU A 247 -5.22 0.33 14.26
N GLY A 248 -6.46 -0.12 14.07
CA GLY A 248 -6.83 -1.53 13.95
C GLY A 248 -6.58 -2.12 12.57
N GLY A 249 -5.35 -1.95 12.06
CA GLY A 249 -4.95 -2.31 10.70
C GLY A 249 -5.17 -1.17 9.71
N ALA A 250 -4.37 -1.18 8.63
CA ALA A 250 -4.49 -0.17 7.58
C ALA A 250 -4.13 -0.71 6.19
N PHE A 251 -2.97 -1.33 6.00
CA PHE A 251 -2.48 -1.99 4.78
C PHE A 251 -2.50 -1.10 3.51
N GLY A 252 -2.61 0.22 3.70
CA GLY A 252 -2.75 1.21 2.63
C GLY A 252 -4.13 1.86 2.54
N ALA A 253 -5.21 1.24 3.03
CA ALA A 253 -6.58 1.78 2.99
C ALA A 253 -6.69 3.15 3.64
N LYS A 254 -5.92 3.38 4.68
CA LYS A 254 -5.96 4.59 5.51
C LYS A 254 -4.82 5.57 5.18
N CYS A 255 -4.24 5.45 3.97
CA CYS A 255 -3.35 6.47 3.41
C CYS A 255 -4.18 7.60 2.81
N TYR A 256 -3.79 8.83 3.16
CA TYR A 256 -4.43 10.08 2.69
C TYR A 256 -5.88 10.23 3.18
N ALA A 257 -6.48 11.38 2.88
CA ALA A 257 -7.84 11.65 3.29
C ALA A 257 -8.85 10.74 2.56
N LYS A 258 -9.82 10.20 3.28
CA LYS A 258 -10.94 9.41 2.78
C LYS A 258 -12.27 9.98 3.26
N ILE A 259 -12.55 9.90 4.54
CA ILE A 259 -13.78 10.38 5.19
C ILE A 259 -13.54 11.62 6.05
N GLU A 260 -12.28 11.95 6.34
CA GLU A 260 -11.88 13.15 7.07
C GLU A 260 -12.39 14.44 6.41
N PRO A 261 -12.39 14.57 5.06
CA PRO A 261 -12.99 15.72 4.37
C PRO A 261 -14.46 15.92 4.72
N LEU A 262 -15.23 14.85 4.76
CA LEU A 262 -16.65 14.92 5.14
C LEU A 262 -16.81 15.32 6.60
N ALA A 263 -16.10 14.66 7.53
CA ALA A 263 -16.13 15.00 8.95
C ALA A 263 -15.77 16.48 9.20
N ALA A 264 -14.73 16.96 8.53
CA ALA A 264 -14.26 18.35 8.62
C ALA A 264 -15.30 19.35 8.11
N CYS A 265 -15.93 19.09 6.96
CA CYS A 265 -16.98 19.93 6.40
C CYS A 265 -18.20 19.99 7.30
N LEU A 266 -18.63 18.82 7.81
CA LEU A 266 -19.81 18.73 8.68
C LEU A 266 -19.57 19.45 10.03
N ALA A 267 -18.39 19.27 10.64
CA ALA A 267 -18.05 19.93 11.89
C ALA A 267 -18.05 21.46 11.73
N ARG A 268 -17.56 21.99 10.60
CA ARG A 268 -17.62 23.42 10.27
C ARG A 268 -19.02 23.92 9.99
N ALA A 269 -19.83 23.14 9.26
CA ALA A 269 -21.21 23.53 8.94
C ALA A 269 -22.10 23.57 10.18
N MET A 270 -21.84 22.68 11.15
CA MET A 270 -22.65 22.54 12.36
C MET A 270 -22.11 23.31 13.55
N ASP A 271 -20.84 23.76 13.51
CA ASP A 271 -20.09 24.31 14.65
C ASP A 271 -20.16 23.38 15.88
N ARG A 272 -20.05 22.06 15.66
CA ARG A 272 -20.15 21.01 16.66
C ARG A 272 -19.20 19.87 16.33
N PRO A 273 -18.77 19.08 17.34
CA PRO A 273 -18.05 17.84 17.07
C PRO A 273 -18.87 16.89 16.21
N VAL A 274 -18.25 16.33 15.15
CA VAL A 274 -18.89 15.37 14.25
C VAL A 274 -18.03 14.13 14.09
N ARG A 275 -18.61 12.96 14.32
CA ARG A 275 -18.02 11.64 14.06
C ARG A 275 -18.62 11.05 12.80
N VAL A 276 -17.76 10.68 11.84
CA VAL A 276 -18.10 9.84 10.70
C VAL A 276 -17.51 8.46 10.93
N SER A 277 -18.32 7.42 10.96
CA SER A 277 -17.89 6.03 11.12
C SER A 277 -18.58 5.17 10.07
N LEU A 278 -17.80 4.52 9.23
CA LEU A 278 -18.33 3.63 8.20
C LEU A 278 -18.62 2.25 8.75
N ASP A 279 -19.66 1.63 8.23
CA ASP A 279 -19.87 0.19 8.38
C ASP A 279 -18.93 -0.62 7.45
N ARG A 280 -19.03 -1.94 7.49
CA ARG A 280 -18.18 -2.82 6.67
C ARG A 280 -18.49 -2.69 5.18
N ALA A 281 -19.75 -2.61 4.79
CA ALA A 281 -20.16 -2.48 3.39
C ALA A 281 -19.66 -1.16 2.78
N GLN A 282 -19.81 -0.06 3.50
CA GLN A 282 -19.30 1.25 3.11
C GLN A 282 -17.76 1.26 3.04
N SER A 283 -17.09 0.57 3.99
CA SER A 283 -15.63 0.48 4.00
C SER A 283 -15.08 -0.31 2.81
N LEU A 284 -15.80 -1.36 2.33
CA LEU A 284 -15.45 -2.15 1.15
C LEU A 284 -15.40 -1.31 -0.14
N THR A 285 -16.20 -0.25 -0.21
CA THR A 285 -16.30 0.62 -1.40
C THR A 285 -15.55 1.95 -1.27
N THR A 286 -14.88 2.20 -0.13
CA THR A 286 -14.17 3.47 0.10
C THR A 286 -12.87 3.56 -0.68
N VAL A 287 -12.07 2.51 -0.68
CA VAL A 287 -10.81 2.40 -1.43
C VAL A 287 -10.42 0.95 -1.65
N THR A 288 -9.88 0.64 -2.82
CA THR A 288 -9.51 -0.71 -3.24
C THR A 288 -8.05 -0.78 -3.70
N ARG A 289 -7.52 -1.99 -3.92
CA ARG A 289 -6.32 -2.23 -4.72
C ARG A 289 -6.69 -2.14 -6.20
N HIS A 290 -5.85 -1.53 -7.01
CA HIS A 290 -6.01 -1.48 -8.46
C HIS A 290 -6.17 -2.89 -9.05
N ALA A 291 -7.24 -3.12 -9.80
CA ALA A 291 -7.25 -4.19 -10.79
C ALA A 291 -6.26 -3.84 -11.91
N THR A 292 -5.61 -4.85 -12.49
CA THR A 292 -4.62 -4.62 -13.54
C THR A 292 -4.77 -5.59 -14.69
N ARG A 293 -4.45 -5.10 -15.88
CA ARG A 293 -4.18 -5.91 -17.06
C ARG A 293 -2.79 -5.53 -17.57
N SER A 294 -1.90 -6.52 -17.70
CA SER A 294 -0.51 -6.28 -18.11
C SER A 294 -0.15 -7.21 -19.25
N THR A 295 0.23 -6.65 -20.38
CA THR A 295 0.77 -7.39 -21.52
C THR A 295 2.29 -7.23 -21.54
N ILE A 296 3.01 -8.34 -21.51
CA ILE A 296 4.48 -8.38 -21.50
C ILE A 296 4.95 -9.09 -22.76
N GLU A 297 5.79 -8.42 -23.54
CA GLU A 297 6.52 -8.97 -24.66
C GLU A 297 7.99 -9.08 -24.28
N THR A 298 8.56 -10.30 -24.31
CA THR A 298 9.95 -10.53 -23.90
C THR A 298 10.70 -11.29 -24.97
N GLY A 299 11.81 -10.73 -25.41
CA GLY A 299 12.80 -11.33 -26.28
C GLY A 299 13.84 -12.11 -25.48
N VAL A 300 14.14 -13.33 -25.88
CA VAL A 300 15.11 -14.20 -25.21
C VAL A 300 16.00 -14.91 -26.21
N ARG A 301 17.18 -15.32 -25.75
CA ARG A 301 18.05 -16.25 -26.46
C ARG A 301 17.61 -17.70 -26.18
N ALA A 302 18.10 -18.63 -26.99
CA ALA A 302 17.81 -20.05 -26.83
C ALA A 302 18.25 -20.63 -25.46
N ASP A 303 19.20 -20.02 -24.78
CA ASP A 303 19.66 -20.40 -23.43
C ASP A 303 18.81 -19.80 -22.29
N GLY A 304 17.75 -19.04 -22.63
CA GLY A 304 16.87 -18.39 -21.69
C GLY A 304 17.33 -17.00 -21.21
N ARG A 305 18.43 -16.45 -21.75
CA ARG A 305 18.87 -15.08 -21.45
C ARG A 305 17.88 -14.08 -22.04
N ILE A 306 17.30 -13.22 -21.18
CA ILE A 306 16.40 -12.13 -21.56
C ILE A 306 17.22 -11.04 -22.22
N THR A 307 16.88 -10.66 -23.46
CA THR A 307 17.56 -9.61 -24.22
C THR A 307 16.77 -8.31 -24.25
N ALA A 308 15.44 -8.41 -24.26
CA ALA A 308 14.58 -7.24 -24.28
C ALA A 308 13.24 -7.51 -23.61
N ARG A 309 12.59 -6.45 -23.16
CA ARG A 309 11.21 -6.51 -22.65
C ARG A 309 10.45 -5.25 -23.01
N HIS A 310 9.21 -5.41 -23.49
CA HIS A 310 8.24 -4.33 -23.62
C HIS A 310 6.99 -4.67 -22.78
N VAL A 311 6.56 -3.73 -21.95
CA VAL A 311 5.41 -3.91 -21.08
C VAL A 311 4.40 -2.80 -21.34
N THR A 312 3.13 -3.20 -21.53
CA THR A 312 1.99 -2.28 -21.51
C THR A 312 1.03 -2.72 -20.41
N ALA A 313 0.76 -1.84 -19.44
CA ALA A 313 -0.07 -2.18 -18.31
C ALA A 313 -1.12 -1.10 -18.02
N TRP A 314 -2.35 -1.53 -17.75
CA TRP A 314 -3.47 -0.69 -17.37
C TRP A 314 -3.83 -0.98 -15.92
N PHE A 315 -3.88 0.08 -15.12
CA PHE A 315 -4.29 0.08 -13.74
C PHE A 315 -5.62 0.80 -13.62
N ASP A 316 -6.62 0.09 -13.16
CA ASP A 316 -7.95 0.63 -12.93
C ASP A 316 -7.91 1.53 -11.69
N ALA A 317 -7.98 2.84 -11.89
CA ALA A 317 -7.98 3.84 -10.82
C ALA A 317 -9.35 3.96 -10.12
N GLY A 318 -10.39 3.36 -10.69
CA GLY A 318 -11.75 3.58 -10.25
C GLY A 318 -12.23 5.00 -10.56
N ALA A 319 -13.20 5.47 -9.78
CA ALA A 319 -13.91 6.72 -10.06
C ALA A 319 -13.10 8.00 -9.78
N TYR A 320 -12.03 7.91 -8.99
CA TYR A 320 -11.21 9.04 -8.56
C TYR A 320 -9.71 8.69 -8.57
N ALA A 321 -8.86 9.67 -8.83
CA ALA A 321 -7.43 9.47 -9.02
C ALA A 321 -6.72 8.92 -7.77
N ASP A 322 -7.13 9.35 -6.58
CA ASP A 322 -6.44 9.04 -5.34
C ASP A 322 -4.90 9.15 -5.52
N ILE A 323 -4.14 8.11 -5.22
CA ILE A 323 -2.68 8.06 -5.36
C ILE A 323 -2.24 7.25 -6.59
N SER A 324 -3.15 6.90 -7.49
CA SER A 324 -2.88 6.08 -8.68
C SER A 324 -1.65 6.52 -9.49
N PRO A 325 -1.38 7.82 -9.70
CA PRO A 325 -0.17 8.25 -10.43
C PRO A 325 1.15 7.77 -9.81
N ARG A 326 1.21 7.65 -8.47
CA ARG A 326 2.38 7.10 -7.79
C ARG A 326 2.39 5.57 -7.80
N VAL A 327 1.22 4.94 -7.75
CA VAL A 327 1.11 3.48 -7.81
C VAL A 327 1.62 2.98 -9.15
N ILE A 328 1.21 3.59 -10.27
CA ILE A 328 1.67 3.18 -11.61
C ILE A 328 3.16 3.45 -11.83
N LYS A 329 3.72 4.51 -11.26
CA LYS A 329 5.17 4.74 -11.25
C LYS A 329 5.92 3.56 -10.61
N ASN A 330 5.45 3.10 -9.45
CA ASN A 330 6.03 1.93 -8.78
C ASN A 330 5.82 0.64 -9.59
N GLY A 331 4.64 0.46 -10.20
CA GLY A 331 4.38 -0.63 -11.12
C GLY A 331 5.38 -0.65 -12.26
N ALA A 332 5.62 0.52 -12.87
CA ALA A 332 6.52 0.63 -14.01
C ALA A 332 7.93 0.11 -13.71
N TYR A 333 8.59 0.59 -12.67
CA TYR A 333 9.91 0.05 -12.33
C TYR A 333 9.86 -1.36 -11.73
N GLY A 334 8.71 -1.76 -11.18
CA GLY A 334 8.48 -3.12 -10.71
C GLY A 334 8.53 -4.18 -11.81
N PHE A 335 8.13 -3.85 -13.06
CA PHE A 335 8.13 -4.79 -14.19
C PHE A 335 9.52 -5.23 -14.67
N GLY A 336 10.59 -4.55 -14.27
CA GLY A 336 11.96 -5.03 -14.48
C GLY A 336 12.23 -6.31 -13.69
N GLY A 337 11.60 -6.45 -12.52
CA GLY A 337 11.87 -7.55 -11.60
C GLY A 337 13.31 -7.54 -11.10
N PRO A 338 13.80 -8.67 -10.55
CA PRO A 338 15.19 -8.85 -10.13
C PRO A 338 16.12 -9.21 -11.30
N TYR A 339 15.78 -8.81 -12.53
CA TYR A 339 16.44 -9.25 -13.75
C TYR A 339 17.26 -8.16 -14.41
N ASP A 340 18.43 -8.55 -14.91
CA ASP A 340 19.36 -7.73 -15.66
C ASP A 340 18.94 -7.75 -17.14
N ILE A 341 18.20 -6.72 -17.55
CA ILE A 341 17.65 -6.56 -18.89
C ILE A 341 18.23 -5.27 -19.48
N ASP A 342 18.95 -5.37 -20.61
CA ASP A 342 19.60 -4.22 -21.23
C ASP A 342 18.60 -3.27 -21.90
N ASP A 343 17.62 -3.83 -22.60
CA ASP A 343 16.65 -3.11 -23.40
C ASP A 343 15.23 -3.32 -22.83
N ILE A 344 14.69 -2.33 -22.11
CA ILE A 344 13.36 -2.43 -21.51
C ILE A 344 12.55 -1.14 -21.67
N TRP A 345 11.36 -1.26 -22.24
CA TRP A 345 10.36 -0.21 -22.33
C TRP A 345 9.11 -0.61 -21.53
N VAL A 346 8.61 0.33 -20.76
CA VAL A 346 7.40 0.12 -19.94
C VAL A 346 6.46 1.29 -20.12
N ASP A 347 5.21 1.00 -20.44
CA ASP A 347 4.10 1.94 -20.54
C ASP A 347 3.03 1.54 -19.53
N VAL A 348 2.74 2.39 -18.55
CA VAL A 348 1.73 2.12 -17.52
C VAL A 348 0.71 3.24 -17.46
N TYR A 349 -0.54 2.87 -17.58
CA TYR A 349 -1.68 3.79 -17.59
C TYR A 349 -2.50 3.62 -16.30
N ALA A 350 -2.83 4.74 -15.65
CA ALA A 350 -3.91 4.79 -14.65
C ALA A 350 -5.15 5.34 -15.33
N VAL A 351 -6.27 4.65 -15.20
CA VAL A 351 -7.47 4.94 -15.99
C VAL A 351 -8.70 5.01 -15.09
N TYR A 352 -9.51 6.06 -15.26
CA TYR A 352 -10.79 6.19 -14.57
C TYR A 352 -11.82 5.19 -15.08
N THR A 353 -12.55 4.57 -14.14
CA THR A 353 -13.68 3.67 -14.39
C THR A 353 -14.80 3.90 -13.37
N ASN A 354 -15.98 3.30 -13.61
CA ASN A 354 -17.09 3.33 -12.65
C ASN A 354 -16.95 2.27 -11.53
N ARG A 355 -15.75 2.10 -11.00
CA ARG A 355 -15.45 1.26 -9.83
C ARG A 355 -15.13 2.13 -8.61
N PRO A 356 -15.21 1.59 -7.38
CA PRO A 356 -14.68 2.28 -6.21
C PRO A 356 -13.25 2.77 -6.44
N PRO A 357 -12.84 3.93 -5.87
CA PRO A 357 -11.49 4.45 -6.05
C PRO A 357 -10.43 3.43 -5.68
N ALA A 358 -9.36 3.35 -6.45
CA ALA A 358 -8.23 2.53 -6.14
C ALA A 358 -7.08 3.38 -5.57
N GLY A 359 -6.42 2.86 -4.53
CA GLY A 359 -5.37 3.58 -3.81
C GLY A 359 -4.17 2.72 -3.46
N ALA A 360 -3.45 3.14 -2.43
CA ALA A 360 -2.32 2.40 -1.89
C ALA A 360 -2.79 1.06 -1.32
N PHE A 361 -2.07 -0.02 -1.63
CA PHE A 361 -2.27 -1.35 -1.06
C PHE A 361 -0.90 -1.96 -0.77
N ARG A 362 -0.77 -2.73 0.29
CA ARG A 362 0.49 -3.37 0.73
C ARG A 362 1.24 -4.02 -0.44
N GLY A 363 2.49 -3.60 -0.70
CA GLY A 363 3.30 -3.98 -1.86
C GLY A 363 3.28 -2.96 -3.02
N TYR A 364 2.29 -2.04 -3.08
CA TYR A 364 2.24 -0.84 -3.92
C TYR A 364 2.57 -1.09 -5.39
N ALA A 365 1.73 -1.87 -6.10
CA ALA A 365 1.85 -2.37 -7.47
C ALA A 365 2.91 -3.48 -7.68
N SER A 366 3.89 -3.66 -6.81
CA SER A 366 4.89 -4.74 -6.96
C SER A 366 4.27 -6.15 -7.01
N PRO A 367 3.20 -6.48 -6.25
CA PRO A 367 2.56 -7.79 -6.37
C PRO A 367 1.96 -8.05 -7.75
N GLN A 368 1.33 -7.04 -8.37
CA GLN A 368 0.75 -7.14 -9.70
C GLN A 368 1.84 -7.31 -10.77
N ALA A 369 2.91 -6.49 -10.68
CA ALA A 369 4.06 -6.61 -11.57
C ALA A 369 4.76 -7.96 -11.41
N ALA A 370 4.96 -8.43 -10.16
CA ALA A 370 5.61 -9.70 -9.86
C ALA A 370 4.85 -10.89 -10.44
N PHE A 371 3.53 -10.90 -10.29
CA PHE A 371 2.69 -11.94 -10.90
C PHE A 371 2.89 -12.02 -12.41
N ALA A 372 3.02 -10.88 -13.08
CA ALA A 372 3.17 -10.82 -14.51
C ALA A 372 4.59 -11.24 -14.98
N TYR A 373 5.66 -10.62 -14.44
CA TYR A 373 7.00 -10.93 -14.92
C TYR A 373 7.51 -12.31 -14.48
N GLU A 374 7.19 -12.75 -13.27
CA GLU A 374 7.55 -14.10 -12.81
C GLU A 374 6.73 -15.17 -13.52
N GLY A 375 5.42 -14.92 -13.71
CA GLY A 375 4.54 -15.80 -14.47
C GLY A 375 5.02 -15.97 -15.92
N GLN A 376 5.48 -14.88 -16.56
CA GLN A 376 6.05 -14.98 -17.91
C GLN A 376 7.41 -15.69 -17.91
N THR A 377 8.27 -15.44 -16.92
CA THR A 377 9.56 -16.13 -16.80
C THR A 377 9.37 -17.65 -16.68
N GLU A 378 8.38 -18.08 -15.90
CA GLU A 378 7.97 -19.48 -15.77
C GLU A 378 7.50 -20.07 -17.13
N GLN A 379 6.67 -19.31 -17.86
CA GLN A 379 6.18 -19.74 -19.18
C GLN A 379 7.30 -19.84 -20.22
N ILE A 380 8.22 -18.86 -20.25
CA ILE A 380 9.38 -18.87 -21.14
C ILE A 380 10.21 -20.15 -20.93
N ALA A 381 10.51 -20.46 -19.67
CA ALA A 381 11.28 -21.65 -19.33
C ALA A 381 10.59 -22.93 -19.83
N ARG A 382 9.28 -23.08 -19.58
CA ARG A 382 8.48 -24.24 -20.02
C ARG A 382 8.41 -24.37 -21.54
N ARG A 383 8.18 -23.25 -22.26
CA ARG A 383 8.09 -23.24 -23.72
C ARG A 383 9.42 -23.54 -24.40
N LEU A 384 10.54 -23.19 -23.78
CA LEU A 384 11.89 -23.51 -24.26
C LEU A 384 12.39 -24.88 -23.76
N GLY A 385 11.67 -25.55 -22.86
CA GLY A 385 12.11 -26.81 -22.26
C GLY A 385 13.29 -26.65 -21.32
N LEU A 386 13.47 -25.44 -20.73
CA LEU A 386 14.54 -25.12 -19.79
C LEU A 386 14.05 -25.25 -18.33
N ASP A 387 15.00 -25.44 -17.40
CA ASP A 387 14.72 -25.38 -15.97
C ASP A 387 14.36 -23.92 -15.58
N PRO A 388 13.16 -23.67 -15.03
CA PRO A 388 12.75 -22.32 -14.61
C PRO A 388 13.70 -21.65 -13.62
N ARG A 389 14.41 -22.43 -12.79
CA ARG A 389 15.41 -21.94 -11.84
C ARG A 389 16.64 -21.45 -12.59
N GLN A 390 17.09 -22.20 -13.59
CA GLN A 390 18.24 -21.80 -14.40
C GLN A 390 17.94 -20.54 -15.22
N VAL A 391 16.75 -20.40 -15.78
CA VAL A 391 16.33 -19.18 -16.51
C VAL A 391 16.36 -17.96 -15.56
N ARG A 392 15.91 -18.09 -14.31
CA ARG A 392 16.06 -17.02 -13.33
C ARG A 392 17.52 -16.69 -13.05
N ARG A 393 18.33 -17.69 -12.74
CA ARG A 393 19.74 -17.55 -12.34
C ARG A 393 20.61 -16.83 -13.38
N VAL A 394 20.44 -17.13 -14.66
CA VAL A 394 21.23 -16.46 -15.73
C VAL A 394 20.84 -15.02 -15.96
N ASN A 395 19.68 -14.59 -15.46
CA ASN A 395 19.15 -13.25 -15.64
C ASN A 395 19.20 -12.36 -14.38
N LEU A 396 19.68 -12.85 -13.22
CA LEU A 396 19.65 -12.08 -11.98
C LEU A 396 20.48 -10.79 -12.06
N LEU A 397 19.95 -9.73 -11.48
CA LEU A 397 20.70 -8.54 -11.13
C LEU A 397 21.78 -8.89 -10.10
N ARG A 398 22.97 -8.34 -10.30
CA ARG A 398 24.14 -8.43 -9.41
C ARG A 398 24.69 -7.05 -9.13
N ASP A 399 25.58 -6.95 -8.17
CA ASP A 399 26.29 -5.70 -7.92
C ASP A 399 26.98 -5.20 -9.17
N GLY A 400 26.75 -3.93 -9.50
CA GLY A 400 27.20 -3.30 -10.74
C GLY A 400 26.23 -3.41 -11.92
N SER A 401 25.26 -4.33 -11.92
CA SER A 401 24.19 -4.37 -12.93
C SER A 401 23.37 -3.08 -12.91
N ARG A 402 22.78 -2.73 -14.05
CA ARG A 402 21.84 -1.60 -14.13
C ARG A 402 20.40 -2.11 -14.17
N ASN A 403 19.62 -1.67 -13.19
CA ASN A 403 18.21 -2.03 -13.14
C ASN A 403 17.38 -1.32 -14.24
N VAL A 404 16.07 -1.49 -14.21
CA VAL A 404 15.12 -0.93 -15.18
C VAL A 404 15.16 0.60 -15.27
N THR A 405 15.52 1.31 -14.21
CA THR A 405 15.65 2.78 -14.17
C THR A 405 17.08 3.26 -14.45
N GLY A 406 17.98 2.37 -14.88
CA GLY A 406 19.38 2.68 -15.17
C GLY A 406 20.26 2.88 -13.94
N GLU A 407 19.71 2.75 -12.74
CA GLU A 407 20.42 2.83 -11.47
C GLU A 407 21.39 1.64 -11.33
N SER A 408 22.63 1.91 -10.95
CA SER A 408 23.60 0.86 -10.65
C SER A 408 23.23 0.18 -9.33
N MET A 409 23.02 -1.11 -9.39
CA MET A 409 22.65 -1.91 -8.22
C MET A 409 23.85 -2.18 -7.32
N THR A 410 23.60 -2.15 -6.04
CA THR A 410 24.53 -2.56 -4.99
C THR A 410 23.77 -3.39 -3.96
N ASP A 411 24.49 -4.23 -3.22
CA ASP A 411 23.87 -5.05 -2.16
C ASP A 411 22.79 -6.02 -2.70
N CYS A 412 23.13 -6.73 -3.79
CA CYS A 412 22.26 -7.70 -4.44
C CYS A 412 22.42 -9.09 -3.84
N HIS A 413 21.35 -9.66 -3.33
CA HIS A 413 21.31 -10.97 -2.68
C HIS A 413 20.38 -11.98 -3.38
N TYR A 414 20.09 -11.74 -4.67
CA TYR A 414 19.12 -12.57 -5.41
C TYR A 414 19.59 -14.00 -5.62
N ASP A 415 20.92 -14.25 -5.79
CA ASP A 415 21.45 -15.62 -5.88
C ASP A 415 21.20 -16.39 -4.56
N THR A 416 21.47 -15.75 -3.40
CA THR A 416 21.21 -16.34 -2.07
C THR A 416 19.71 -16.61 -1.85
N LEU A 417 18.86 -15.65 -2.23
CA LEU A 417 17.40 -15.79 -2.11
C LEU A 417 16.86 -16.90 -3.01
N LEU A 418 17.42 -17.06 -4.21
CA LEU A 418 17.07 -18.17 -5.11
C LEU A 418 17.49 -19.51 -4.51
N ASP A 419 18.72 -19.62 -3.99
CA ASP A 419 19.23 -20.84 -3.35
C ASP A 419 18.35 -21.25 -2.15
N VAL A 420 17.94 -20.29 -1.32
CA VAL A 420 17.04 -20.56 -0.18
C VAL A 420 15.69 -21.07 -0.67
N ALA A 421 15.09 -20.42 -1.68
CA ALA A 421 13.80 -20.84 -2.24
C ALA A 421 13.87 -22.24 -2.89
N GLU A 422 14.96 -22.55 -3.62
CA GLU A 422 15.21 -23.87 -4.24
C GLU A 422 15.30 -24.99 -3.19
N ASN A 423 15.85 -24.69 -2.02
CA ASN A 423 16.07 -25.66 -0.96
C ASN A 423 14.98 -25.69 0.12
N ALA A 424 13.98 -24.81 0.04
CA ALA A 424 12.96 -24.60 1.07
C ALA A 424 12.23 -25.88 1.51
N PHE A 425 11.96 -26.80 0.58
CA PHE A 425 11.24 -28.05 0.86
C PHE A 425 12.10 -29.31 0.68
N GLY A 426 13.44 -29.15 0.58
CA GLY A 426 14.36 -30.26 0.34
C GLY A 426 14.20 -30.86 -1.06
N ARG A 427 14.96 -31.94 -1.34
CA ARG A 427 14.89 -32.71 -2.59
C ARG A 427 13.95 -33.92 -2.51
N GLU A 428 13.29 -34.10 -1.37
CA GLU A 428 12.38 -35.22 -1.20
C GLU A 428 11.20 -35.12 -2.18
N PRO A 429 10.76 -36.24 -2.76
CA PRO A 429 9.55 -36.26 -3.54
C PRO A 429 8.37 -35.77 -2.71
N ILE A 430 7.44 -35.06 -3.34
CA ILE A 430 6.22 -34.63 -2.66
C ILE A 430 5.46 -35.89 -2.23
N PRO A 431 5.13 -36.08 -0.94
CA PRO A 431 4.39 -37.26 -0.50
C PRO A 431 3.06 -37.39 -1.27
N PRO A 432 2.68 -38.56 -1.71
CA PRO A 432 1.48 -38.76 -2.54
C PRO A 432 0.16 -38.45 -1.79
N GLN A 433 0.17 -38.42 -0.46
CA GLN A 433 -1.03 -38.13 0.35
C GLN A 433 -0.64 -37.39 1.63
N TRP A 434 -1.46 -36.40 2.01
CA TRP A 434 -1.34 -35.73 3.31
C TRP A 434 -2.25 -36.45 4.33
N PRO A 435 -1.78 -36.76 5.55
CA PRO A 435 -2.63 -37.40 6.57
C PRO A 435 -3.80 -36.50 6.93
N GLY A 436 -5.02 -37.01 6.86
CA GLY A 436 -6.24 -36.34 7.31
C GLY A 436 -7.18 -35.81 6.22
N THR A 437 -6.93 -36.08 4.93
CA THR A 437 -7.78 -35.66 3.83
C THR A 437 -8.72 -36.76 3.31
N GLU A 438 -8.74 -37.91 3.92
CA GLU A 438 -9.61 -39.02 3.52
C GLU A 438 -11.02 -38.86 4.12
N TRP A 439 -11.99 -38.47 3.30
CA TRP A 439 -13.39 -38.81 3.56
C TRP A 439 -13.57 -40.26 3.16
N PRO A 440 -14.08 -41.15 4.03
CA PRO A 440 -14.29 -42.54 3.67
C PRO A 440 -15.17 -42.67 2.42
N GLY A 441 -14.60 -43.23 1.33
CA GLY A 441 -15.32 -43.51 0.07
C GLY A 441 -15.11 -42.55 -1.08
N THR A 442 -14.19 -41.57 -0.99
CA THR A 442 -13.82 -40.68 -2.10
C THR A 442 -12.35 -40.84 -2.45
N GLU A 443 -12.04 -41.35 -3.66
CA GLU A 443 -10.71 -41.20 -4.26
C GLU A 443 -10.58 -39.75 -4.76
N VAL A 444 -9.96 -38.87 -3.97
CA VAL A 444 -9.65 -37.53 -4.44
C VAL A 444 -8.49 -37.60 -5.43
N ARG A 445 -8.74 -37.24 -6.69
CA ARG A 445 -7.66 -37.09 -7.71
C ARG A 445 -6.92 -35.79 -7.46
N GLU A 446 -5.89 -35.84 -6.64
CA GLU A 446 -5.06 -34.68 -6.25
C GLU A 446 -3.73 -34.70 -7.02
N ALA A 447 -3.40 -33.55 -7.66
CA ALA A 447 -2.07 -33.31 -8.21
C ALA A 447 -1.31 -32.35 -7.29
N ARG A 448 0.00 -32.56 -7.13
CA ARG A 448 0.87 -31.74 -6.28
C ARG A 448 2.00 -31.14 -7.07
N GLY A 449 2.40 -29.93 -6.69
CA GLY A 449 3.48 -29.22 -7.36
C GLY A 449 4.16 -28.23 -6.46
N ARG A 450 5.35 -27.80 -6.90
CA ARG A 450 6.19 -26.80 -6.25
C ARG A 450 6.49 -25.65 -7.20
N GLY A 451 6.51 -24.44 -6.67
CA GLY A 451 6.86 -23.24 -7.41
C GLY A 451 7.63 -22.27 -6.56
N LEU A 452 8.39 -21.42 -7.21
CA LEU A 452 9.14 -20.36 -6.56
C LEU A 452 9.05 -19.06 -7.35
N ALA A 453 9.33 -17.93 -6.67
CA ALA A 453 9.40 -16.62 -7.28
C ALA A 453 10.43 -15.74 -6.55
N LEU A 454 11.04 -14.82 -7.31
CA LEU A 454 11.92 -13.78 -6.78
C LEU A 454 11.32 -12.42 -7.05
N THR A 455 11.50 -11.50 -6.12
CA THR A 455 10.92 -10.17 -6.26
C THR A 455 11.83 -9.07 -5.74
N VAL A 456 11.60 -7.89 -6.31
CA VAL A 456 12.19 -6.62 -5.90
C VAL A 456 11.09 -5.60 -5.64
N LYS A 457 11.29 -4.77 -4.62
CA LYS A 457 10.35 -3.69 -4.27
C LYS A 457 11.11 -2.45 -3.84
N GLY A 458 10.81 -1.30 -4.42
CA GLY A 458 11.43 -0.02 -4.06
C GLY A 458 10.83 0.63 -2.81
N THR A 459 11.66 1.38 -2.07
CA THR A 459 11.23 2.32 -1.05
C THR A 459 10.96 3.69 -1.66
N ASN A 460 9.93 4.38 -1.18
CA ASN A 460 9.58 5.71 -1.66
C ASN A 460 10.77 6.71 -1.57
N THR A 461 11.10 7.31 -2.70
CA THR A 461 12.23 8.24 -2.86
C THR A 461 11.82 9.40 -3.78
N PRO A 462 12.14 10.68 -3.45
CA PRO A 462 12.81 11.13 -2.24
C PRO A 462 11.95 10.93 -0.99
N SER A 463 12.60 10.86 0.18
CA SER A 463 11.95 10.55 1.45
C SER A 463 12.54 11.38 2.58
N VAL A 464 11.69 11.99 3.41
CA VAL A 464 12.09 12.79 4.56
C VAL A 464 11.32 12.36 5.80
N SER A 465 12.03 12.22 6.91
CA SER A 465 11.47 12.03 8.25
C SER A 465 12.25 12.88 9.24
N GLN A 466 11.55 13.52 10.17
CA GLN A 466 12.11 14.26 11.29
C GLN A 466 11.63 13.65 12.61
N ALA A 467 12.50 13.60 13.59
CA ALA A 467 12.21 13.15 14.95
C ALA A 467 12.80 14.11 15.97
N ALA A 468 12.25 14.12 17.17
CA ALA A 468 12.87 14.76 18.31
C ALA A 468 12.95 13.79 19.48
N VAL A 469 13.97 13.95 20.32
CA VAL A 469 14.11 13.22 21.58
C VAL A 469 14.13 14.20 22.75
N LEU A 470 13.44 13.83 23.81
CA LEU A 470 13.31 14.61 25.05
C LEU A 470 13.88 13.76 26.19
N LEU A 471 14.99 14.23 26.77
CA LEU A 471 15.59 13.60 27.95
C LEU A 471 15.10 14.31 29.20
N ASN A 472 14.46 13.59 30.11
CA ASN A 472 13.90 14.08 31.36
C ASN A 472 14.90 13.96 32.53
N ARG A 473 14.57 14.63 33.66
CA ARG A 473 15.38 14.62 34.89
C ARG A 473 15.50 13.26 35.57
N ASP A 474 14.54 12.36 35.32
CA ASP A 474 14.59 10.98 35.85
C ASP A 474 15.39 10.03 34.93
N GLY A 475 15.97 10.54 33.85
CA GLY A 475 16.70 9.78 32.83
C GLY A 475 15.82 9.07 31.81
N SER A 476 14.49 9.23 31.88
CA SER A 476 13.59 8.74 30.85
C SER A 476 13.71 9.54 29.56
N LEU A 477 13.49 8.88 28.43
CA LEU A 477 13.54 9.45 27.10
C LEU A 477 12.16 9.38 26.45
N GLN A 478 11.70 10.48 25.87
CA GLN A 478 10.54 10.47 24.99
C GLN A 478 10.98 10.72 23.55
N VAL A 479 10.56 9.85 22.62
CA VAL A 479 10.72 10.03 21.18
C VAL A 479 9.44 10.66 20.63
N LEU A 480 9.57 11.84 20.04
CA LEU A 480 8.48 12.52 19.33
C LEU A 480 8.56 12.15 17.85
N THR A 481 7.50 11.56 17.33
CA THR A 481 7.40 11.08 15.95
C THR A 481 5.98 11.18 15.42
N SER A 482 5.84 11.40 14.11
CA SER A 482 4.56 11.27 13.40
C SER A 482 4.39 9.93 12.69
N THR A 483 5.27 8.97 12.93
CA THR A 483 5.07 7.58 12.51
C THR A 483 3.92 6.96 13.28
N VAL A 484 2.98 6.37 12.54
CA VAL A 484 1.74 5.80 13.07
C VAL A 484 1.95 4.34 13.44
N GLU A 485 1.37 3.90 14.57
CA GLU A 485 1.30 2.50 14.98
C GLU A 485 -0.04 1.89 14.51
N MET A 486 0.05 0.90 13.63
CA MET A 486 -1.12 0.19 13.05
C MET A 486 -1.03 -1.34 13.19
N GLY A 487 -0.23 -1.80 14.14
CA GLY A 487 0.01 -3.20 14.43
C GLY A 487 1.33 -3.75 13.87
N GLN A 488 2.15 -2.91 13.21
CA GLN A 488 3.42 -3.33 12.64
C GLN A 488 4.61 -3.28 13.60
N GLY A 489 4.44 -2.75 14.83
CA GLY A 489 5.48 -2.66 15.83
C GLY A 489 6.49 -1.53 15.62
N ALA A 490 6.14 -0.50 14.84
CA ALA A 490 7.05 0.60 14.55
C ALA A 490 7.50 1.35 15.79
N HIS A 491 6.58 1.63 16.74
CA HIS A 491 6.93 2.35 17.96
C HIS A 491 7.90 1.59 18.85
N LEU A 492 7.76 0.25 18.94
CA LEU A 492 8.72 -0.58 19.67
C LEU A 492 10.10 -0.59 18.99
N ALA A 493 10.13 -0.69 17.66
CA ALA A 493 11.38 -0.63 16.92
C ALA A 493 12.10 0.72 17.11
N LEU A 494 11.37 1.85 17.06
CA LEU A 494 11.94 3.18 17.30
C LEU A 494 12.46 3.33 18.74
N ALA A 495 11.74 2.81 19.73
CA ALA A 495 12.18 2.80 21.13
C ALA A 495 13.48 2.00 21.32
N ARG A 496 13.62 0.84 20.67
CA ARG A 496 14.83 0.02 20.68
C ARG A 496 16.02 0.75 20.06
N LEU A 497 15.82 1.34 18.90
CA LEU A 497 16.87 2.13 18.22
C LEU A 497 17.35 3.29 19.08
N ALA A 498 16.45 4.00 19.75
CA ALA A 498 16.79 5.10 20.67
C ALA A 498 17.51 4.60 21.92
N ALA A 499 17.01 3.51 22.53
CA ALA A 499 17.60 2.89 23.71
C ALA A 499 19.04 2.42 23.42
N GLU A 500 19.24 1.76 22.32
CA GLU A 500 20.57 1.29 21.86
C GLU A 500 21.52 2.47 21.60
N ALA A 501 21.07 3.51 20.87
CA ALA A 501 21.89 4.67 20.53
C ALA A 501 22.40 5.42 21.77
N LEU A 502 21.65 5.38 22.88
CA LEU A 502 22.00 6.05 24.14
C LEU A 502 22.56 5.07 25.20
N GLY A 503 22.49 3.78 24.97
CA GLY A 503 22.90 2.74 25.93
C GLY A 503 22.01 2.73 27.19
N ILE A 504 20.71 2.95 27.05
CA ILE A 504 19.72 2.92 28.14
C ILE A 504 18.75 1.74 27.97
N GLY A 505 18.03 1.39 29.01
CA GLY A 505 17.03 0.32 28.93
C GLY A 505 15.81 0.71 28.09
N GLU A 506 15.23 -0.20 27.29
CA GLU A 506 14.03 0.03 26.48
C GLU A 506 12.84 0.57 27.29
N ARG A 507 12.72 0.18 28.58
CA ARG A 507 11.65 0.65 29.48
C ARG A 507 11.75 2.12 29.83
N MET A 508 12.93 2.72 29.63
CA MET A 508 13.15 4.16 29.83
C MET A 508 12.72 5.00 28.64
N VAL A 509 12.33 4.37 27.53
CA VAL A 509 11.96 5.05 26.29
C VAL A 509 10.45 4.96 26.06
N SER A 510 9.81 6.11 25.88
CA SER A 510 8.43 6.22 25.39
C SER A 510 8.39 6.83 23.97
N VAL A 511 7.35 6.52 23.22
CA VAL A 511 7.14 7.06 21.86
C VAL A 511 5.79 7.76 21.84
N SER A 512 5.74 8.98 21.30
CA SER A 512 4.49 9.75 21.20
C SER A 512 3.55 9.21 20.14
N LEU A 513 2.25 9.47 20.33
CA LEU A 513 1.28 9.38 19.24
C LEU A 513 1.38 10.60 18.33
N PRO A 514 1.05 10.48 17.03
CA PRO A 514 1.10 11.61 16.09
C PRO A 514 0.11 12.74 16.43
N ASP A 515 0.63 13.96 16.48
CA ASP A 515 -0.10 15.21 16.55
C ASP A 515 0.63 16.23 15.69
N THR A 516 0.01 16.71 14.62
CA THR A 516 0.67 17.58 13.62
C THR A 516 1.03 18.98 14.14
N ASP A 517 0.62 19.33 15.35
CA ASP A 517 1.06 20.58 16.03
C ASP A 517 2.28 20.37 16.92
N VAL A 518 2.54 19.14 17.36
CA VAL A 518 3.55 18.83 18.38
C VAL A 518 4.67 17.94 17.85
N THR A 519 4.32 16.90 17.08
CA THR A 519 5.31 15.93 16.61
C THR A 519 5.96 16.39 15.29
N PRO A 520 7.27 16.16 15.12
CA PRO A 520 7.99 16.55 13.90
C PRO A 520 7.41 15.88 12.63
N TYR A 521 7.72 16.48 11.49
CA TYR A 521 7.23 16.03 10.19
C TYR A 521 7.67 14.60 9.84
N ASP A 522 6.73 13.76 9.45
CA ASP A 522 6.97 12.52 8.75
C ASP A 522 6.19 12.51 7.43
N GLN A 523 6.86 12.16 6.35
CA GLN A 523 6.22 12.15 5.03
C GLN A 523 5.02 11.20 5.01
N GLN A 524 5.17 9.98 5.57
CA GLN A 524 4.11 8.98 5.67
C GLN A 524 4.57 7.68 6.35
N THR A 525 3.67 6.95 6.97
CA THR A 525 3.88 5.57 7.45
C THR A 525 3.42 4.59 6.38
N SER A 526 4.29 4.31 5.40
CA SER A 526 4.05 3.40 4.27
C SER A 526 5.36 3.04 3.57
N SER A 527 5.31 2.27 2.48
CA SER A 527 6.46 1.98 1.60
C SER A 527 7.63 1.30 2.31
N SER A 528 7.37 0.60 3.42
CA SER A 528 8.38 -0.08 4.25
C SER A 528 9.50 0.85 4.77
N ARG A 529 9.19 2.17 4.97
CA ARG A 529 10.20 3.18 5.27
C ARG A 529 10.38 3.51 6.75
N SER A 530 9.45 3.13 7.64
CA SER A 530 9.45 3.60 9.02
C SER A 530 10.74 3.26 9.78
N THR A 531 11.21 2.02 9.73
CA THR A 531 12.45 1.62 10.41
C THR A 531 13.69 2.24 9.77
N ILE A 532 13.68 2.44 8.44
CA ILE A 532 14.79 3.07 7.70
C ILE A 532 14.81 4.58 7.93
N ALA A 533 13.74 5.27 7.53
CA ALA A 533 13.73 6.72 7.49
C ALA A 533 13.49 7.33 8.89
N MET A 534 12.41 6.93 9.57
CA MET A 534 12.16 7.45 10.91
C MET A 534 13.16 6.90 11.92
N GLY A 535 13.56 5.62 11.82
CA GLY A 535 14.63 5.04 12.63
C GLY A 535 15.97 5.79 12.42
N GLY A 536 16.27 6.20 11.19
CA GLY A 536 17.41 7.06 10.86
C GLY A 536 17.33 8.42 11.56
N ALA A 537 16.17 9.10 11.48
CA ALA A 537 15.95 10.38 12.15
C ALA A 537 16.06 10.27 13.68
N VAL A 538 15.52 9.19 14.28
CA VAL A 538 15.64 8.96 15.74
C VAL A 538 17.10 8.73 16.14
N ARG A 539 17.85 7.95 15.40
CA ARG A 539 19.29 7.71 15.65
C ARG A 539 20.09 9.02 15.55
N ASP A 540 19.76 9.86 14.56
CA ASP A 540 20.35 11.17 14.38
C ASP A 540 20.05 12.10 15.57
N ALA A 541 18.79 12.16 16.02
CA ALA A 541 18.40 12.92 17.21
C ALA A 541 19.15 12.45 18.48
N CYS A 542 19.31 11.12 18.64
CA CYS A 542 20.07 10.54 19.75
C CYS A 542 21.56 10.86 19.67
N ARG A 543 22.15 10.87 18.47
CA ARG A 543 23.54 11.32 18.27
C ARG A 543 23.69 12.78 18.69
N ASN A 544 22.80 13.65 18.24
CA ASN A 544 22.80 15.07 18.59
C ASN A 544 22.63 15.30 20.11
N LEU A 545 21.81 14.47 20.77
CA LEU A 545 21.67 14.48 22.23
C LEU A 545 22.96 14.06 22.94
N ARG A 546 23.67 13.03 22.48
CA ARG A 546 24.96 12.62 23.04
C ARG A 546 26.00 13.73 22.94
N GLU A 547 26.07 14.41 21.79
CA GLU A 547 26.97 15.55 21.60
C GLU A 547 26.60 16.73 22.52
N LEU A 548 25.30 17.01 22.70
CA LEU A 548 24.82 18.03 23.62
C LEU A 548 25.21 17.70 25.07
N LEU A 549 24.99 16.44 25.51
CA LEU A 549 25.38 15.96 26.83
C LEU A 549 26.89 16.11 27.07
N ALA A 550 27.72 15.79 26.07
CA ALA A 550 29.16 15.91 26.13
C ALA A 550 29.58 17.41 26.37
N ARG A 551 29.04 18.31 25.53
CA ARG A 551 29.32 19.76 25.66
C ARG A 551 28.88 20.32 27.01
N LEU A 552 27.66 20.03 27.44
CA LEU A 552 27.11 20.52 28.70
C LEU A 552 27.89 19.98 29.92
N ALA A 553 28.35 18.75 29.88
CA ALA A 553 29.19 18.19 30.95
C ALA A 553 30.61 18.77 30.93
N ALA A 554 31.20 19.02 29.77
CA ALA A 554 32.49 19.67 29.60
C ALA A 554 32.47 21.05 30.22
N ASP A 555 31.46 21.88 29.85
CA ASP A 555 31.26 23.23 30.37
C ASP A 555 31.05 23.23 31.89
N HIS A 556 30.21 22.32 32.41
CA HIS A 556 29.91 22.24 33.82
C HIS A 556 31.12 21.84 34.66
N CYS A 557 31.94 20.92 34.16
CA CYS A 557 33.13 20.41 34.87
C CYS A 557 34.42 21.21 34.56
N GLY A 558 34.39 22.13 33.60
CA GLY A 558 35.56 22.89 33.16
C GLY A 558 36.63 22.04 32.50
N VAL A 559 36.25 21.00 31.76
CA VAL A 559 37.15 20.09 31.02
C VAL A 559 36.95 20.21 29.53
N PRO A 560 37.95 19.91 28.70
CA PRO A 560 37.78 19.82 27.25
C PRO A 560 36.76 18.73 26.87
N VAL A 561 35.95 19.00 25.82
CA VAL A 561 34.87 18.05 25.38
C VAL A 561 35.44 16.70 24.94
N GLU A 562 36.65 16.65 24.44
CA GLU A 562 37.36 15.43 24.05
C GLU A 562 37.69 14.51 25.24
N GLN A 563 37.62 15.02 26.47
CA GLN A 563 37.79 14.23 27.69
C GLN A 563 36.47 13.77 28.27
N VAL A 564 35.35 14.03 27.57
CA VAL A 564 34.02 13.58 27.97
C VAL A 564 33.61 12.33 27.22
N GLN A 565 33.21 11.33 27.98
CA GLN A 565 32.63 10.11 27.40
C GLN A 565 31.13 10.02 27.70
N VAL A 566 30.33 9.74 26.70
CA VAL A 566 28.87 9.61 26.81
C VAL A 566 28.46 8.23 26.31
N GLY A 567 27.86 7.43 27.18
CA GLY A 567 27.38 6.09 26.85
C GLY A 567 26.87 5.33 28.08
N GLY A 568 26.13 4.25 27.87
CA GLY A 568 25.62 3.41 28.95
C GLY A 568 24.71 4.15 29.96
N GLY A 569 23.98 5.19 29.52
CA GLY A 569 23.13 6.00 30.39
C GLY A 569 23.90 6.99 31.30
N ARG A 570 25.21 7.18 31.07
CA ARG A 570 26.11 7.99 31.89
C ARG A 570 26.96 8.94 31.03
N VAL A 571 27.40 10.01 31.68
CA VAL A 571 28.38 10.96 31.16
C VAL A 571 29.56 11.01 32.12
N GLN A 572 30.76 10.75 31.63
CA GLN A 572 32.01 10.86 32.36
C GLN A 572 32.75 12.10 31.86
N ALA A 573 33.02 13.05 32.73
CA ALA A 573 33.73 14.29 32.41
C ALA A 573 34.92 14.47 33.39
N GLY A 574 36.13 14.13 32.96
CA GLY A 574 37.29 14.03 33.82
C GLY A 574 37.07 13.04 34.98
N THR A 575 37.12 13.50 36.23
CA THR A 575 36.85 12.66 37.40
C THR A 575 35.39 12.60 37.82
N ALA A 576 34.52 13.48 37.25
CA ALA A 576 33.10 13.53 37.56
C ALA A 576 32.32 12.54 36.66
N ALA A 577 31.29 11.90 37.24
CA ALA A 577 30.40 10.99 36.53
C ALA A 577 28.95 11.31 36.92
N PHE A 578 28.09 11.35 35.92
CA PHE A 578 26.65 11.64 36.08
C PHE A 578 25.83 10.60 35.35
N GLY A 579 24.68 10.19 35.89
CA GLY A 579 23.60 9.63 35.07
C GLY A 579 23.02 10.69 34.14
N TYR A 580 22.40 10.34 33.04
CA TYR A 580 21.82 11.34 32.12
C TYR A 580 20.83 12.28 32.83
N GLY A 581 19.91 11.74 33.64
CA GLY A 581 18.95 12.52 34.41
C GLY A 581 19.61 13.37 35.54
N GLU A 582 20.68 12.86 36.16
CA GLU A 582 21.46 13.60 37.12
C GLU A 582 22.09 14.84 36.50
N LEU A 583 22.67 14.72 35.31
CA LEU A 583 23.25 15.88 34.58
C LEU A 583 22.19 16.90 34.24
N VAL A 584 21.02 16.49 33.77
CA VAL A 584 19.88 17.37 33.49
C VAL A 584 19.48 18.14 34.76
N THR A 585 19.50 17.47 35.93
CA THR A 585 19.13 18.05 37.21
C THR A 585 20.18 19.07 37.70
N VAL A 586 21.47 18.70 37.62
CA VAL A 586 22.59 19.54 37.99
C VAL A 586 22.65 20.82 37.16
N LEU A 587 22.34 20.70 35.86
CA LEU A 587 22.27 21.85 34.96
C LEU A 587 21.01 22.70 35.17
N ARG A 588 20.14 22.36 36.12
CA ARG A 588 18.85 23.03 36.38
C ARG A 588 17.94 23.13 35.15
N ALA A 589 18.12 22.23 34.16
CA ALA A 589 17.26 22.13 33.01
C ALA A 589 15.97 21.38 33.38
N GLY A 590 14.86 21.74 32.78
CA GLY A 590 13.60 20.95 32.90
C GLY A 590 13.68 19.62 32.15
N GLN A 591 14.16 19.74 30.94
CA GLN A 591 14.42 18.63 30.01
C GLN A 591 15.43 19.10 28.96
N LEU A 592 16.06 18.16 28.24
CA LEU A 592 16.87 18.45 27.06
C LEU A 592 16.16 17.92 25.81
N ARG A 593 16.07 18.74 24.77
CA ARG A 593 15.47 18.41 23.49
C ARG A 593 16.52 18.45 22.40
N CYS A 594 16.58 17.40 21.57
CA CYS A 594 17.37 17.37 20.35
C CYS A 594 16.52 16.86 19.19
N GLU A 595 16.77 17.40 18.02
CA GLU A 595 16.12 17.03 16.78
C GLU A 595 17.08 16.24 15.90
N GLY A 596 16.51 15.43 15.01
CA GLY A 596 17.26 14.68 14.01
C GLY A 596 16.44 14.49 12.74
N GLU A 597 17.13 14.29 11.64
CA GLU A 597 16.54 14.15 10.31
C GLU A 597 17.13 12.97 9.56
N TYR A 598 16.29 12.37 8.75
CA TYR A 598 16.67 11.48 7.66
C TYR A 598 16.12 12.03 6.35
N ALA A 599 17.00 12.22 5.38
CA ALA A 599 16.61 12.59 4.03
C ALA A 599 17.29 11.68 3.01
N SER A 600 16.51 11.16 2.06
CA SER A 600 17.05 10.49 0.87
C SER A 600 16.80 11.34 -0.36
N THR A 601 17.78 11.37 -1.24
CA THR A 601 17.70 12.02 -2.55
C THR A 601 17.35 11.01 -3.63
N GLY A 602 16.82 11.48 -4.74
CA GLY A 602 16.47 10.65 -5.89
C GLY A 602 15.39 11.32 -6.72
N GLY A 603 14.92 10.59 -7.69
CA GLY A 603 13.90 11.02 -8.64
C GLY A 603 14.12 10.35 -9.97
N LEU A 604 13.08 10.32 -10.78
CA LEU A 604 13.12 9.80 -12.14
C LEU A 604 12.88 10.94 -13.10
N ASP A 605 13.64 10.93 -14.19
CA ASP A 605 13.39 11.80 -15.32
C ASP A 605 11.98 11.57 -15.87
N HIS A 606 11.25 12.64 -16.13
CA HIS A 606 9.85 12.54 -16.52
C HIS A 606 9.66 11.92 -17.90
N GLU A 607 10.60 12.14 -18.84
CA GLU A 607 10.45 11.67 -20.23
C GLU A 607 10.92 10.23 -20.41
N THR A 608 11.94 9.82 -19.68
CA THR A 608 12.56 8.50 -19.84
C THR A 608 12.29 7.55 -18.69
N GLY A 609 11.85 8.05 -17.53
CA GLY A 609 11.71 7.24 -16.31
C GLY A 609 13.06 6.75 -15.76
N GLN A 610 14.19 7.32 -16.20
CA GLN A 610 15.51 6.94 -15.73
C GLN A 610 15.94 7.77 -14.52
N GLY A 611 16.74 7.18 -13.64
CA GLY A 611 17.25 7.83 -12.43
C GLY A 611 17.15 6.95 -11.19
N ILE A 612 17.25 7.56 -10.00
CA ILE A 612 17.20 6.86 -8.71
C ILE A 612 15.74 6.72 -8.28
N ALA A 613 15.20 5.50 -8.40
CA ALA A 613 13.81 5.20 -8.05
C ALA A 613 13.60 4.86 -6.57
N SER A 614 14.63 4.34 -5.92
CA SER A 614 14.53 3.82 -4.55
C SER A 614 15.79 4.12 -3.74
N SER A 615 15.62 4.49 -2.47
CA SER A 615 16.74 4.61 -1.54
C SER A 615 17.21 3.24 -1.03
N ARG A 616 16.38 2.22 -1.12
CA ARG A 616 16.66 0.82 -0.78
C ARG A 616 15.79 -0.09 -1.64
N TRP A 617 16.39 -1.11 -2.23
CA TRP A 617 15.69 -2.14 -2.97
C TRP A 617 15.47 -3.36 -2.07
N HIS A 618 14.21 -3.58 -1.67
CA HIS A 618 13.82 -4.72 -0.86
C HIS A 618 13.77 -5.96 -1.74
N GLN A 619 14.37 -7.04 -1.27
CA GLN A 619 14.58 -8.29 -2.00
C GLN A 619 13.92 -9.44 -1.25
N ALA A 620 13.19 -10.28 -1.96
CA ALA A 620 12.53 -11.44 -1.38
C ALA A 620 12.42 -12.59 -2.38
N SER A 621 12.32 -13.79 -1.84
CA SER A 621 11.85 -14.97 -2.55
C SER A 621 10.71 -15.64 -1.80
N GLY A 622 9.91 -16.40 -2.55
CA GLY A 622 8.87 -17.26 -2.02
C GLY A 622 8.93 -18.63 -2.68
N ALA A 623 8.69 -19.67 -1.91
CA ALA A 623 8.48 -21.01 -2.42
C ALA A 623 7.14 -21.56 -1.90
N ALA A 624 6.37 -22.18 -2.76
CA ALA A 624 5.07 -22.75 -2.45
C ALA A 624 5.01 -24.24 -2.80
N GLU A 625 4.35 -25.02 -1.96
CA GLU A 625 3.90 -26.38 -2.29
C GLU A 625 2.38 -26.41 -2.24
N VAL A 626 1.77 -26.89 -3.32
CA VAL A 626 0.32 -26.90 -3.46
C VAL A 626 -0.23 -28.30 -3.74
N ALA A 627 -1.51 -28.49 -3.43
CA ALA A 627 -2.33 -29.58 -3.88
C ALA A 627 -3.51 -29.00 -4.69
N VAL A 628 -3.77 -29.59 -5.86
CA VAL A 628 -4.85 -29.23 -6.77
C VAL A 628 -5.79 -30.42 -6.90
N ASP A 629 -7.04 -30.24 -6.52
CA ASP A 629 -8.10 -31.20 -6.77
C ASP A 629 -8.51 -31.12 -8.24
N LEU A 630 -8.22 -32.16 -9.01
CA LEU A 630 -8.44 -32.21 -10.45
C LEU A 630 -9.93 -32.36 -10.86
N GLU A 631 -10.82 -32.67 -9.90
CA GLU A 631 -12.25 -32.78 -10.15
C GLU A 631 -12.99 -31.48 -9.91
N THR A 632 -12.55 -30.71 -8.89
CA THR A 632 -13.19 -29.47 -8.50
C THR A 632 -12.40 -28.22 -8.92
N GLY A 633 -11.12 -28.36 -9.23
CA GLY A 633 -10.22 -27.23 -9.48
C GLY A 633 -9.77 -26.50 -8.20
N ARG A 634 -10.10 -27.01 -7.01
CA ARG A 634 -9.71 -26.38 -5.75
C ARG A 634 -8.21 -26.46 -5.54
N VAL A 635 -7.59 -25.31 -5.27
CA VAL A 635 -6.17 -25.19 -4.91
C VAL A 635 -6.04 -25.04 -3.40
N ARG A 636 -5.18 -25.85 -2.78
CA ARG A 636 -4.74 -25.69 -1.39
C ARG A 636 -3.23 -25.46 -1.37
N VAL A 637 -2.79 -24.42 -0.70
CA VAL A 637 -1.38 -24.24 -0.38
C VAL A 637 -1.07 -25.05 0.87
N LEU A 638 -0.15 -25.97 0.78
CA LEU A 638 0.22 -26.89 1.87
C LEU A 638 1.31 -26.29 2.73
N ARG A 639 2.37 -25.78 2.09
CA ARG A 639 3.49 -25.13 2.73
C ARG A 639 3.88 -23.88 1.93
N TYR A 640 4.31 -22.85 2.63
CA TYR A 640 4.89 -21.66 2.04
C TYR A 640 6.14 -21.25 2.79
N HIS A 641 7.23 -21.04 2.07
CA HIS A 641 8.46 -20.52 2.59
C HIS A 641 8.72 -19.12 2.07
N ALA A 642 8.95 -18.15 2.96
CA ALA A 642 9.30 -16.78 2.63
C ALA A 642 10.74 -16.48 3.09
N ALA A 643 11.61 -16.08 2.18
CA ALA A 643 12.90 -15.53 2.52
C ALA A 643 12.97 -14.05 2.12
N VAL A 644 13.44 -13.20 3.02
CA VAL A 644 13.57 -11.77 2.81
C VAL A 644 14.97 -11.30 3.22
N TRP A 645 15.57 -10.43 2.41
CA TRP A 645 16.78 -9.75 2.84
C TRP A 645 16.38 -8.65 3.83
N ALA A 646 16.64 -8.92 5.10
CA ALA A 646 16.28 -8.05 6.22
C ALA A 646 17.44 -7.18 6.66
N GLY A 647 18.70 -7.57 6.30
CA GLY A 647 19.88 -6.98 6.85
C GLY A 647 19.88 -7.10 8.37
N ARG A 648 20.12 -6.00 9.06
CA ARG A 648 20.07 -5.95 10.51
C ARG A 648 18.62 -5.92 11.01
N VAL A 649 18.20 -6.94 11.71
CA VAL A 649 16.86 -7.07 12.28
C VAL A 649 16.77 -6.39 13.64
N VAL A 650 15.93 -5.35 13.76
CA VAL A 650 15.73 -4.58 15.00
C VAL A 650 14.87 -5.34 16.02
N ASN A 651 13.81 -6.00 15.54
CA ASN A 651 12.88 -6.78 16.36
C ASN A 651 12.52 -8.10 15.66
N PRO A 652 13.22 -9.20 15.97
CA PRO A 652 13.02 -10.47 15.27
C PRO A 652 11.60 -11.02 15.33
N VAL A 653 10.93 -10.89 16.46
CA VAL A 653 9.57 -11.43 16.65
C VAL A 653 8.58 -10.70 15.75
N GLU A 654 8.54 -9.37 15.82
CA GLU A 654 7.61 -8.57 15.01
C GLU A 654 7.99 -8.59 13.53
N ALA A 655 9.30 -8.64 13.20
CA ALA A 655 9.76 -8.80 11.83
C ALA A 655 9.21 -10.10 11.20
N ARG A 656 9.31 -11.23 11.90
CA ARG A 656 8.74 -12.50 11.47
C ARG A 656 7.22 -12.41 11.29
N MET A 657 6.50 -11.85 12.27
CA MET A 657 5.03 -11.66 12.19
C MET A 657 4.62 -10.79 11.00
N GLN A 658 5.44 -9.77 10.65
CA GLN A 658 5.17 -8.95 9.47
C GLN A 658 5.32 -9.74 8.16
N VAL A 659 6.30 -10.62 8.06
CA VAL A 659 6.49 -11.49 6.89
C VAL A 659 5.35 -12.52 6.79
N GLU A 660 4.99 -13.19 7.89
CA GLU A 660 3.87 -14.14 7.93
C GLU A 660 2.56 -13.47 7.52
N GLY A 661 2.25 -12.28 8.08
CA GLY A 661 1.05 -11.51 7.71
C GLY A 661 1.07 -11.00 6.26
N ALA A 662 2.25 -10.78 5.67
CA ALA A 662 2.39 -10.45 4.25
C ALA A 662 2.09 -11.66 3.35
N VAL A 663 2.55 -12.84 3.74
CA VAL A 663 2.24 -14.10 3.04
C VAL A 663 0.73 -14.37 3.05
N ILE A 664 0.08 -14.25 4.22
CA ILE A 664 -1.37 -14.47 4.36
C ILE A 664 -2.17 -13.53 3.44
N LEU A 665 -1.82 -12.24 3.42
CA LEU A 665 -2.47 -11.28 2.52
C LEU A 665 -2.21 -11.61 1.03
N GLY A 666 -1.01 -12.08 0.70
CA GLY A 666 -0.67 -12.57 -0.64
C GLY A 666 -1.50 -13.81 -1.03
N LEU A 667 -1.69 -14.76 -0.10
CA LEU A 667 -2.53 -15.95 -0.32
C LEU A 667 -3.98 -15.58 -0.61
N GLY A 668 -4.55 -14.60 0.10
CA GLY A 668 -5.88 -14.08 -0.20
C GLY A 668 -6.00 -13.61 -1.65
N SER A 669 -4.99 -12.85 -2.13
CA SER A 669 -4.95 -12.33 -3.50
C SER A 669 -4.92 -13.41 -4.58
N VAL A 670 -4.38 -14.58 -4.24
CA VAL A 670 -4.20 -15.70 -5.17
C VAL A 670 -5.40 -16.65 -5.15
N LEU A 671 -5.98 -16.89 -3.96
CA LEU A 671 -6.95 -17.98 -3.80
C LEU A 671 -8.41 -17.53 -3.89
N GLY A 672 -8.76 -16.29 -3.56
CA GLY A 672 -10.18 -15.97 -3.51
C GLY A 672 -10.60 -14.52 -3.40
N GLU A 673 -9.73 -13.61 -2.95
CA GLU A 673 -10.11 -12.21 -2.76
C GLU A 673 -10.27 -11.47 -4.09
N GLU A 674 -11.46 -11.02 -4.36
CA GLU A 674 -11.81 -10.23 -5.54
C GLU A 674 -13.02 -9.35 -5.25
N LEU A 675 -12.95 -8.07 -5.60
CA LEU A 675 -14.07 -7.16 -5.65
C LEU A 675 -14.58 -7.06 -7.08
N GLY A 676 -15.66 -7.80 -7.35
CA GLY A 676 -16.32 -7.81 -8.66
C GLY A 676 -17.43 -6.76 -8.76
N LEU A 677 -17.87 -6.52 -10.00
CA LEU A 677 -19.10 -5.79 -10.29
C LEU A 677 -20.15 -6.78 -10.75
N ASP A 678 -21.40 -6.52 -10.36
CA ASP A 678 -22.54 -7.19 -10.96
C ASP A 678 -22.80 -6.65 -12.41
N PRO A 679 -23.66 -7.28 -13.20
CA PRO A 679 -23.93 -6.82 -14.57
C PRO A 679 -24.50 -5.40 -14.67
N ALA A 680 -25.07 -4.85 -13.58
CA ALA A 680 -25.58 -3.49 -13.52
C ALA A 680 -24.52 -2.47 -13.04
N GLY A 681 -23.30 -2.93 -12.77
CA GLY A 681 -22.19 -2.11 -12.26
C GLY A 681 -22.24 -1.90 -10.75
N GLY A 682 -23.13 -2.56 -10.03
CA GLY A 682 -23.17 -2.59 -8.58
C GLY A 682 -22.03 -3.43 -8.00
N GLN A 683 -21.71 -3.23 -6.71
CA GLN A 683 -20.72 -4.03 -6.01
C GLN A 683 -21.26 -5.45 -5.78
N ALA A 684 -20.56 -6.46 -6.27
CA ALA A 684 -20.98 -7.86 -6.13
C ALA A 684 -20.78 -8.39 -4.69
N GLN A 685 -19.71 -7.96 -4.02
CA GLN A 685 -19.43 -8.32 -2.62
C GLN A 685 -19.84 -7.16 -1.70
N ARG A 686 -20.68 -7.45 -0.72
CA ARG A 686 -21.27 -6.44 0.19
C ARG A 686 -20.82 -6.58 1.64
N ASP A 687 -20.30 -7.74 1.99
CA ASP A 687 -19.80 -8.05 3.32
C ASP A 687 -18.68 -9.11 3.29
N LEU A 688 -18.20 -9.57 4.45
CA LEU A 688 -17.14 -10.57 4.55
C LEU A 688 -17.64 -12.01 4.33
N LEU A 689 -18.93 -12.25 4.14
CA LEU A 689 -19.45 -13.55 3.69
C LEU A 689 -19.21 -13.71 2.19
N ASP A 690 -19.43 -12.62 1.43
CA ASP A 690 -19.22 -12.58 -0.01
C ASP A 690 -17.75 -12.33 -0.38
N TYR A 691 -17.08 -11.46 0.37
CA TYR A 691 -15.65 -11.16 0.20
C TYR A 691 -14.82 -12.11 1.07
N ARG A 692 -14.32 -13.18 0.44
CA ARG A 692 -13.65 -14.29 1.14
C ARG A 692 -12.18 -14.01 1.40
N MET A 693 -11.89 -13.53 2.60
CA MET A 693 -10.53 -13.52 3.14
C MET A 693 -10.12 -14.92 3.61
N PRO A 694 -8.80 -15.25 3.59
CA PRO A 694 -8.32 -16.52 4.15
C PRO A 694 -8.73 -16.69 5.62
N ALA A 695 -9.36 -17.81 5.94
CA ALA A 695 -9.63 -18.21 7.31
C ALA A 695 -8.42 -18.97 7.90
N LEU A 696 -8.36 -19.16 9.21
CA LEU A 696 -7.27 -19.91 9.84
C LEU A 696 -7.11 -21.34 9.30
N SER A 697 -8.22 -21.96 8.87
CA SER A 697 -8.24 -23.29 8.24
C SER A 697 -7.65 -23.32 6.83
N ASP A 698 -7.51 -22.17 6.19
CA ASP A 698 -6.98 -22.06 4.82
C ASP A 698 -5.46 -21.79 4.81
N LEU A 699 -4.89 -21.50 5.99
CA LEU A 699 -3.49 -21.14 6.09
C LEU A 699 -2.58 -22.38 5.97
N PRO A 700 -1.52 -22.31 5.14
CA PRO A 700 -0.49 -23.32 5.07
C PRO A 700 0.45 -23.28 6.30
N GLU A 701 1.33 -24.27 6.39
CA GLU A 701 2.55 -24.10 7.18
C GLU A 701 3.42 -23.00 6.56
N ILE A 702 3.69 -21.93 7.33
CA ILE A 702 4.52 -20.80 6.88
C ILE A 702 5.84 -20.83 7.62
N THR A 703 6.94 -20.89 6.86
CA THR A 703 8.30 -20.76 7.37
C THR A 703 8.94 -19.47 6.86
N VAL A 704 9.78 -18.83 7.69
CA VAL A 704 10.35 -17.51 7.39
C VAL A 704 11.83 -17.48 7.69
N ASP A 705 12.63 -17.08 6.69
CA ASP A 705 14.04 -16.73 6.84
C ASP A 705 14.22 -15.21 6.71
N LEU A 706 14.76 -14.61 7.78
CA LEU A 706 15.21 -13.23 7.81
C LEU A 706 16.72 -13.23 7.57
N LEU A 707 17.13 -12.95 6.33
CA LEU A 707 18.54 -13.01 5.91
C LEU A 707 19.26 -11.69 6.20
N GLY A 708 20.55 -11.79 6.46
CA GLY A 708 21.43 -10.68 6.81
C GLY A 708 22.02 -10.84 8.22
N GLY A 709 22.81 -9.89 8.64
CA GLY A 709 23.57 -9.93 9.90
C GLY A 709 23.50 -8.61 10.70
N PRO A 710 24.11 -8.59 11.89
CA PRO A 710 24.07 -7.42 12.78
C PRO A 710 24.81 -6.19 12.25
N ASP A 711 25.77 -6.40 11.36
CA ASP A 711 26.58 -5.33 10.76
C ASP A 711 26.01 -4.79 9.45
N ASP A 712 24.96 -5.42 8.92
CA ASP A 712 24.30 -4.97 7.70
C ASP A 712 23.41 -3.75 7.95
N GLU A 713 23.06 -3.07 6.86
CA GLU A 713 22.06 -2.01 6.88
C GLU A 713 20.66 -2.56 7.20
N ILE A 714 19.81 -1.71 7.76
CA ILE A 714 18.42 -2.06 8.05
C ILE A 714 17.57 -1.99 6.78
N TYR A 715 16.80 -3.05 6.50
CA TYR A 715 15.81 -3.09 5.43
C TYR A 715 14.38 -3.09 6.00
N GLY A 716 13.45 -2.52 5.23
CA GLY A 716 12.05 -2.50 5.62
C GLY A 716 11.34 -3.79 5.21
N LEU A 717 10.59 -4.39 6.13
CA LEU A 717 9.92 -5.68 5.92
C LEU A 717 8.41 -5.59 5.71
N GLY A 718 7.84 -4.36 5.84
CA GLY A 718 6.38 -4.18 5.86
C GLY A 718 5.65 -4.69 4.61
N GLU A 719 6.29 -4.71 3.44
CA GLU A 719 5.65 -5.04 2.15
C GLU A 719 6.42 -6.08 1.34
N THR A 720 7.65 -6.42 1.76
CA THR A 720 8.63 -7.15 0.95
C THR A 720 8.20 -8.57 0.60
N ALA A 721 7.47 -9.26 1.48
CA ALA A 721 7.06 -10.64 1.28
C ALA A 721 5.69 -10.83 0.60
N VAL A 722 4.98 -9.74 0.24
CA VAL A 722 3.70 -9.86 -0.50
C VAL A 722 3.93 -10.21 -1.98
N PRO A 723 4.88 -9.56 -2.70
CA PRO A 723 5.00 -9.75 -4.15
C PRO A 723 5.29 -11.19 -4.61
N PRO A 724 6.11 -12.02 -3.93
CA PRO A 724 6.44 -13.35 -4.43
C PRO A 724 5.33 -14.38 -4.22
N VAL A 725 4.27 -14.08 -3.45
CA VAL A 725 3.27 -15.09 -3.07
C VAL A 725 2.47 -15.58 -4.29
N ALA A 726 1.88 -14.66 -5.03
CA ALA A 726 1.03 -15.01 -6.16
C ALA A 726 1.79 -15.78 -7.27
N PRO A 727 2.96 -15.33 -7.73
CA PRO A 727 3.69 -16.05 -8.75
C PRO A 727 4.24 -17.40 -8.27
N ALA A 728 4.67 -17.55 -7.01
CA ALA A 728 5.15 -18.82 -6.47
C ALA A 728 4.01 -19.88 -6.43
N VAL A 729 2.83 -19.47 -5.96
CA VAL A 729 1.65 -20.37 -5.92
C VAL A 729 1.19 -20.71 -7.33
N ALA A 730 1.14 -19.76 -8.26
CA ALA A 730 0.75 -20.02 -9.65
C ALA A 730 1.75 -20.95 -10.35
N ALA A 731 3.05 -20.78 -10.12
CA ALA A 731 4.09 -21.70 -10.63
C ALA A 731 3.93 -23.11 -10.06
N ALA A 732 3.60 -23.24 -8.77
CA ALA A 732 3.34 -24.53 -8.13
C ALA A 732 2.09 -25.23 -8.71
N VAL A 733 1.02 -24.47 -9.01
CA VAL A 733 -0.16 -25.00 -9.72
C VAL A 733 0.22 -25.47 -11.13
N ALA A 734 1.03 -24.70 -11.85
CA ALA A 734 1.51 -25.09 -13.17
C ALA A 734 2.40 -26.34 -13.14
N ASP A 735 3.22 -26.51 -12.10
CA ASP A 735 4.01 -27.72 -11.87
C ASP A 735 3.12 -28.93 -11.60
N ALA A 736 2.09 -28.77 -10.76
CA ALA A 736 1.14 -29.82 -10.43
C ALA A 736 0.30 -30.30 -11.62
N THR A 737 -0.11 -29.37 -12.49
CA THR A 737 -1.17 -29.62 -13.48
C THR A 737 -0.72 -29.56 -14.94
N GLY A 738 0.45 -28.98 -15.20
CA GLY A 738 0.92 -28.64 -16.54
C GLY A 738 0.23 -27.40 -17.15
N VAL A 739 -0.72 -26.77 -16.45
CA VAL A 739 -1.50 -25.63 -16.95
C VAL A 739 -1.03 -24.33 -16.29
N VAL A 740 -0.67 -23.33 -17.10
CA VAL A 740 -0.30 -22.00 -16.62
C VAL A 740 -1.53 -21.10 -16.60
N LEU A 741 -1.77 -20.45 -15.45
CA LEU A 741 -2.89 -19.54 -15.24
C LEU A 741 -2.35 -18.10 -15.17
N THR A 742 -2.95 -17.23 -15.96
CA THR A 742 -2.55 -15.82 -16.10
C THR A 742 -3.54 -14.83 -15.46
N ASP A 743 -4.64 -15.36 -14.92
CA ASP A 743 -5.71 -14.56 -14.32
C ASP A 743 -5.90 -14.92 -12.85
N LEU A 744 -5.76 -13.92 -11.96
CA LEU A 744 -6.07 -14.08 -10.54
C LEU A 744 -7.51 -13.64 -10.22
N PRO A 745 -8.09 -14.16 -9.12
CA PRO A 745 -7.61 -15.25 -8.28
C PRO A 745 -7.78 -16.63 -8.94
N LEU A 746 -7.03 -17.62 -8.45
CA LEU A 746 -7.10 -19.03 -8.91
C LEU A 746 -8.36 -19.72 -8.33
N ARG A 747 -9.52 -19.21 -8.69
CA ARG A 747 -10.80 -19.79 -8.26
C ARG A 747 -10.97 -21.20 -8.83
N PRO A 748 -11.64 -22.10 -8.09
CA PRO A 748 -11.89 -23.47 -8.56
C PRO A 748 -12.45 -23.55 -9.98
N GLU A 749 -13.38 -22.66 -10.34
CA GLU A 749 -14.01 -22.60 -11.65
C GLU A 749 -13.00 -22.26 -12.77
N ARG A 750 -12.07 -21.32 -12.51
CA ARG A 750 -11.02 -20.94 -13.47
C ARG A 750 -10.00 -22.06 -13.65
N VAL A 751 -9.56 -22.65 -12.54
CA VAL A 751 -8.61 -23.78 -12.56
C VAL A 751 -9.24 -24.97 -13.29
N LEU A 752 -10.47 -25.32 -12.96
CA LEU A 752 -11.18 -26.45 -13.59
C LEU A 752 -11.42 -26.23 -15.10
N ALA A 753 -11.77 -25.01 -15.50
CA ALA A 753 -11.92 -24.65 -16.90
C ALA A 753 -10.61 -24.84 -17.67
N ALA A 754 -9.50 -24.38 -17.11
CA ALA A 754 -8.17 -24.51 -17.69
C ALA A 754 -7.69 -25.98 -17.76
N LEU A 755 -8.03 -26.81 -16.76
CA LEU A 755 -7.74 -28.25 -16.76
C LEU A 755 -8.52 -29.02 -17.87
N ARG A 756 -9.75 -28.56 -18.19
CA ARG A 756 -10.61 -29.19 -19.23
C ARG A 756 -10.26 -28.76 -20.63
N ASP A 757 -9.74 -27.57 -20.83
CA ASP A 757 -9.34 -27.06 -22.15
C ASP A 757 -7.93 -26.42 -22.09
N PRO A 758 -6.88 -27.25 -22.00
CA PRO A 758 -5.50 -26.78 -21.97
C PRO A 758 -5.09 -26.00 -23.22
N GLY A 759 -5.77 -26.20 -24.35
CA GLY A 759 -5.42 -25.58 -25.64
C GLY A 759 -5.77 -24.07 -25.72
N GLN A 760 -6.85 -23.63 -25.10
CA GLN A 760 -7.24 -22.21 -25.13
C GLN A 760 -6.25 -21.33 -24.33
N HIS A 761 -5.62 -21.88 -23.31
CA HIS A 761 -4.66 -21.15 -22.45
C HIS A 761 -3.21 -21.23 -22.97
N GLN A 762 -2.90 -22.15 -23.93
CA GLN A 762 -1.57 -22.27 -24.54
C GLN A 762 -1.36 -21.37 -25.77
N HIS A 763 -2.42 -20.81 -26.37
CA HIS A 763 -2.38 -20.02 -27.62
C HIS A 763 -2.35 -18.51 -27.41
N GLN A 764 -1.69 -18.00 -26.39
CA GLN A 764 -1.23 -16.61 -26.44
C GLN A 764 0.06 -16.61 -27.29
N ARG A 765 -0.09 -16.21 -28.51
CA ARG A 765 0.76 -16.18 -29.72
C ARG A 765 2.27 -16.38 -29.53
N HIS A 766 2.74 -17.55 -29.97
CA HIS A 766 4.11 -17.73 -30.46
C HIS A 766 4.14 -17.11 -31.87
N ARG A 767 4.96 -16.09 -32.11
CA ARG A 767 5.28 -15.62 -33.47
C ARG A 767 6.67 -16.10 -33.84
N ASP A 768 6.73 -17.05 -34.77
CA ASP A 768 7.81 -17.07 -35.74
C ASP A 768 7.71 -15.79 -36.56
N SER A 769 8.80 -15.02 -36.65
CA SER A 769 8.88 -13.70 -37.26
C SER A 769 8.30 -13.63 -38.67
N SER A 770 7.08 -13.09 -38.82
CA SER A 770 6.59 -12.53 -40.07
C SER A 770 6.04 -11.12 -39.89
N PRO A 771 6.38 -10.17 -40.78
CA PRO A 771 6.24 -8.73 -40.53
C PRO A 771 4.90 -8.16 -41.01
N GLY A 772 3.76 -8.58 -40.45
CA GLY A 772 2.45 -8.20 -41.01
C GLY A 772 1.54 -7.32 -40.16
N ASP A 773 1.65 -7.28 -38.83
CA ASP A 773 0.63 -6.66 -37.95
C ASP A 773 1.12 -5.44 -37.14
N ARG A 774 2.03 -4.64 -37.69
CA ARG A 774 2.57 -3.42 -37.03
C ARG A 774 1.62 -2.23 -37.00
N ALA A 775 0.54 -2.24 -37.76
CA ALA A 775 -0.30 -1.04 -37.96
C ALA A 775 -1.18 -0.62 -36.77
N ASP A 776 -1.54 -1.56 -35.87
CA ASP A 776 -2.44 -1.26 -34.76
C ASP A 776 -1.74 -0.68 -33.53
N TYR A 777 -0.45 -0.93 -33.35
CA TYR A 777 0.29 -0.40 -32.19
C TYR A 777 0.82 1.02 -32.37
N GLU A 778 1.09 1.45 -33.60
CA GLU A 778 1.54 2.83 -33.87
C GLU A 778 0.45 3.88 -33.72
N ARG A 779 -0.83 3.46 -33.69
CA ARG A 779 -1.98 4.36 -33.54
C ARG A 779 -2.24 4.79 -32.10
N ILE A 780 -1.73 4.02 -31.11
CA ILE A 780 -1.86 4.32 -29.68
C ILE A 780 -0.62 5.06 -29.14
N ALA A 781 0.49 5.00 -29.86
CA ALA A 781 1.75 5.65 -29.49
C ALA A 781 1.96 7.05 -30.11
N ARG A 782 1.03 7.53 -30.89
CA ARG A 782 0.92 8.92 -31.41
C ARG A 782 -0.25 9.60 -30.73
#